data_cf07d0c25ec7c24addbdc109310ad278
#
_entry.id   cf07d0c25ec7c24addbdc109310ad278
#
_cell.length_a   1.000
_cell.length_b   1.000
_cell.length_c   1.000
_cell.angle_alpha   90.00
_cell.angle_beta   90.00
_cell.angle_gamma   90.00
#
_symmetry.space_group_name_H-M   'P 1'
#
loop_
_entity.id
_entity.type
_entity.pdbx_description
1 polymer ?
#
loop_
_entity_poly.entity_id
_entity_poly.type
_entity_poly.pdbx_seq_one_letter_code
_entity_poly.pdbx_strand_id
1 'polypeptide(L)'
;MKCTILHDTAGRIRVHLEQPRMSLLQADILEAYLRNTPGVADVTVHDRTGNATILYTGQRAPIVAALAAFSYEKSAALAPEHSVRVLNREYEGKLIFRIVRRYTLKLILPAPLRAIRTVIRSLRFLREGIRCLLHGKIEVPVLDATAIAVSILRGDFETAGSVIFLLGIGELLDEWTHKKSVADLAGTMALQVDKVWLETTDGSVAVPVGDVRPGDRIIVRTGGMIPLDGHVVAGEAMVNQASITGEGLAVRRTAGSYVYAGTVVEEGECTIRVDKSMGSGRYDRIVHMIEESEKLKSDTEAQASHLADRLVPYSLGATGLIWLLTRNVNRALAVLMVDFSCALKLSMPIAVLSGMKEAGIHHISVKGGRFMEAVAQADTIVFDKTGTLTHAAPRVAAVVPFGGKEENDMLALAACLEEHYPHSMAKAVVAEAENRHISHEERHSSVSYIVAHGIASSVDGEKVVIGSHHFVFEDEKCVIPAGEEEKFESLPAEYSHLYLAAGGVLAAVICIEDPLRAEAADVVRGLRSHGFTKLVMMTGDSDRTAKSVAAAVGVDEYYSEVLPEDKANFIRREHEAGRRVIMLGDGVNDSPALSEADAGIAIRDGAAIAREVADITIGANDLYSLLTLRRLSCALMDRIHTNYRNIIGFNFMLICLGVAGILPPATSALLHNAYTLTVSLRSMTRLLPPAEIE
;
A
#
# COMPACT_ATOMS: atom_id res chain seq x y z
N MET A 1 -19.04 32.11 -1.11
CA MET A 1 -18.65 32.53 -2.47
C MET A 1 -19.88 32.50 -3.38
N LYS A 2 -20.04 33.46 -4.34
CA LYS A 2 -21.16 33.41 -5.28
C LYS A 2 -20.88 32.40 -6.39
N CYS A 3 -21.81 31.48 -6.61
CA CYS A 3 -21.74 30.49 -7.69
C CYS A 3 -23.11 30.32 -8.33
N THR A 4 -23.13 30.02 -9.62
CA THR A 4 -24.33 29.75 -10.41
C THR A 4 -24.35 28.30 -10.83
N ILE A 5 -25.44 27.58 -10.60
CA ILE A 5 -25.60 26.20 -11.06
C ILE A 5 -25.91 26.22 -12.55
N LEU A 6 -24.99 25.68 -13.35
CA LEU A 6 -25.12 25.62 -14.82
C LEU A 6 -25.93 24.39 -15.26
N HIS A 7 -25.78 23.28 -14.55
CA HIS A 7 -26.45 22.02 -14.88
C HIS A 7 -26.59 21.18 -13.62
N ASP A 8 -27.74 20.53 -13.47
CA ASP A 8 -28.09 19.74 -12.31
C ASP A 8 -28.85 18.50 -12.76
N THR A 9 -28.27 17.34 -12.48
CA THR A 9 -28.87 16.02 -12.71
C THR A 9 -28.63 15.13 -11.50
N ALA A 10 -29.43 14.10 -11.33
CA ALA A 10 -29.22 13.15 -10.22
C ALA A 10 -27.78 12.63 -10.23
N GLY A 11 -27.06 12.80 -9.12
CA GLY A 11 -25.67 12.40 -8.95
C GLY A 11 -24.61 13.33 -9.57
N ARG A 12 -25.00 14.44 -10.25
CA ARG A 12 -24.05 15.36 -10.89
C ARG A 12 -24.50 16.80 -10.90
N ILE A 13 -23.68 17.69 -10.32
CA ILE A 13 -23.89 19.15 -10.38
C ILE A 13 -22.71 19.79 -11.10
N ARG A 14 -23.02 20.74 -12.01
CA ARG A 14 -22.02 21.62 -12.61
C ARG A 14 -22.31 23.05 -12.18
N VAL A 15 -21.31 23.68 -11.59
CA VAL A 15 -21.39 25.07 -11.10
C VAL A 15 -20.39 25.96 -11.78
N HIS A 16 -20.75 27.23 -11.95
CA HIS A 16 -19.84 28.31 -12.37
C HIS A 16 -19.61 29.22 -11.16
N LEU A 17 -18.34 29.49 -10.87
CA LEU A 17 -17.94 30.42 -9.83
C LEU A 17 -17.81 31.83 -10.46
N GLU A 18 -18.48 32.82 -9.88
CA GLU A 18 -18.46 34.18 -10.35
C GLU A 18 -17.08 34.85 -10.11
N GLN A 19 -16.08 34.31 -10.82
CA GLN A 19 -14.68 34.73 -10.75
C GLN A 19 -14.10 34.76 -12.16
N PRO A 20 -13.54 35.92 -12.64
CA PRO A 20 -13.12 36.06 -14.05
C PRO A 20 -11.97 35.14 -14.44
N ARG A 21 -11.08 34.83 -13.53
CA ARG A 21 -10.01 33.83 -13.68
C ARG A 21 -9.68 33.22 -12.33
N MET A 22 -9.50 31.90 -12.31
CA MET A 22 -9.06 31.18 -11.14
C MET A 22 -7.56 30.88 -11.26
N SER A 23 -6.78 31.13 -10.20
CA SER A 23 -5.39 30.70 -10.17
C SER A 23 -5.35 29.16 -10.03
N LEU A 24 -4.22 28.53 -10.39
CA LEU A 24 -4.08 27.08 -10.24
C LEU A 24 -4.25 26.65 -8.78
N LEU A 25 -3.64 27.40 -7.87
CA LEU A 25 -3.77 27.17 -6.43
C LEU A 25 -5.21 27.30 -5.94
N GLN A 26 -5.94 28.30 -6.41
CA GLN A 26 -7.37 28.47 -6.07
C GLN A 26 -8.21 27.28 -6.57
N ALA A 27 -7.92 26.78 -7.78
CA ALA A 27 -8.60 25.61 -8.32
C ALA A 27 -8.32 24.36 -7.48
N ASP A 28 -7.07 24.17 -7.02
CA ASP A 28 -6.66 23.05 -6.19
C ASP A 28 -7.29 23.12 -4.80
N ILE A 29 -7.32 24.28 -4.16
CA ILE A 29 -7.98 24.50 -2.86
C ILE A 29 -9.48 24.18 -2.95
N LEU A 30 -10.15 24.66 -4.00
CA LEU A 30 -11.57 24.40 -4.20
C LEU A 30 -11.83 22.91 -4.44
N GLU A 31 -11.02 22.27 -5.25
CA GLU A 31 -11.14 20.83 -5.54
C GLU A 31 -10.93 20.00 -4.27
N ALA A 32 -9.90 20.29 -3.48
CA ALA A 32 -9.63 19.61 -2.21
C ALA A 32 -10.77 19.82 -1.20
N TYR A 33 -11.29 21.05 -1.08
CA TYR A 33 -12.42 21.35 -0.19
C TYR A 33 -13.67 20.55 -0.55
N LEU A 34 -14.05 20.54 -1.83
CA LEU A 34 -15.23 19.85 -2.30
C LEU A 34 -15.08 18.32 -2.21
N ARG A 35 -13.88 17.79 -2.46
CA ARG A 35 -13.59 16.35 -2.35
C ARG A 35 -13.71 15.86 -0.91
N ASN A 36 -13.40 16.70 0.06
CA ASN A 36 -13.55 16.39 1.50
C ASN A 36 -15.00 16.61 2.01
N THR A 37 -15.93 17.02 1.15
CA THR A 37 -17.34 17.21 1.54
C THR A 37 -18.06 15.85 1.54
N PRO A 38 -18.76 15.47 2.62
CA PRO A 38 -19.48 14.20 2.70
C PRO A 38 -20.49 14.03 1.55
N GLY A 39 -20.50 12.84 0.94
CA GLY A 39 -21.38 12.50 -0.19
C GLY A 39 -20.81 12.89 -1.56
N VAL A 40 -19.65 13.51 -1.66
CA VAL A 40 -19.00 13.81 -2.93
C VAL A 40 -18.15 12.61 -3.35
N ALA A 41 -18.44 12.07 -4.55
CA ALA A 41 -17.72 10.94 -5.13
C ALA A 41 -16.52 11.39 -5.97
N ASP A 42 -16.64 12.48 -6.73
CA ASP A 42 -15.53 13.06 -7.51
C ASP A 42 -15.78 14.53 -7.83
N VAL A 43 -14.69 15.29 -8.01
CA VAL A 43 -14.74 16.71 -8.35
C VAL A 43 -13.72 17.02 -9.43
N THR A 44 -14.13 17.77 -10.43
CA THR A 44 -13.23 18.34 -11.45
C THR A 44 -13.44 19.85 -11.53
N VAL A 45 -12.41 20.63 -11.21
CA VAL A 45 -12.42 22.09 -11.31
C VAL A 45 -11.65 22.54 -12.53
N HIS A 46 -12.27 23.37 -13.37
CA HIS A 46 -11.68 23.93 -14.58
C HIS A 46 -11.24 25.39 -14.33
N ASP A 47 -9.94 25.60 -14.07
CA ASP A 47 -9.35 26.90 -13.75
C ASP A 47 -9.57 27.97 -14.81
N ARG A 48 -9.54 27.60 -16.11
CA ARG A 48 -9.71 28.55 -17.25
C ARG A 48 -11.14 29.05 -17.39
N THR A 49 -12.14 28.23 -17.03
CA THR A 49 -13.56 28.61 -17.21
C THR A 49 -14.26 28.94 -15.91
N GLY A 50 -13.60 28.72 -14.75
CA GLY A 50 -14.20 28.90 -13.44
C GLY A 50 -15.35 27.94 -13.12
N ASN A 51 -15.39 26.78 -13.82
CA ASN A 51 -16.44 25.79 -13.64
C ASN A 51 -15.96 24.66 -12.76
N ALA A 52 -16.83 24.14 -11.90
CA ALA A 52 -16.61 22.88 -11.18
C ALA A 52 -17.71 21.88 -11.52
N THR A 53 -17.32 20.64 -11.80
CA THR A 53 -18.22 19.50 -11.98
C THR A 53 -18.06 18.58 -10.77
N ILE A 54 -19.14 18.31 -10.07
CA ILE A 54 -19.19 17.54 -8.83
C ILE A 54 -20.06 16.32 -9.08
N LEU A 55 -19.50 15.13 -8.89
CA LEU A 55 -20.23 13.88 -8.85
C LEU A 55 -20.50 13.52 -7.39
N TYR A 56 -21.71 13.12 -7.06
CA TYR A 56 -22.10 12.86 -5.68
C TYR A 56 -23.05 11.68 -5.55
N THR A 57 -23.03 11.06 -4.37
CA THR A 57 -23.96 10.01 -3.95
C THR A 57 -24.83 10.53 -2.81
N GLY A 58 -26.12 10.25 -2.81
CA GLY A 58 -27.03 10.67 -1.77
C GLY A 58 -27.67 12.04 -2.00
N GLN A 59 -27.80 12.85 -0.95
CA GLN A 59 -28.55 14.12 -0.98
C GLN A 59 -27.70 15.28 -1.51
N ARG A 60 -28.34 16.14 -2.32
CA ARG A 60 -27.76 17.37 -2.91
C ARG A 60 -27.49 18.49 -1.90
N ALA A 61 -28.35 18.61 -0.88
CA ALA A 61 -28.36 19.74 0.03
C ALA A 61 -27.00 20.01 0.73
N PRO A 62 -26.26 19.02 1.22
CA PRO A 62 -24.95 19.22 1.83
C PRO A 62 -23.92 19.83 0.88
N ILE A 63 -23.96 19.48 -0.41
CA ILE A 63 -23.02 19.98 -1.42
C ILE A 63 -23.26 21.44 -1.73
N VAL A 64 -24.54 21.83 -1.86
CA VAL A 64 -24.91 23.24 -2.08
C VAL A 64 -24.55 24.09 -0.84
N ALA A 65 -24.75 23.56 0.37
CA ALA A 65 -24.36 24.22 1.61
C ALA A 65 -22.81 24.38 1.69
N ALA A 66 -22.05 23.36 1.32
CA ALA A 66 -20.58 23.43 1.26
C ALA A 66 -20.10 24.49 0.27
N LEU A 67 -20.67 24.55 -0.93
CA LEU A 67 -20.36 25.57 -1.93
C LEU A 67 -20.67 27.00 -1.41
N ALA A 68 -21.78 27.19 -0.70
CA ALA A 68 -22.15 28.47 -0.11
C ALA A 68 -21.19 28.89 1.03
N ALA A 69 -20.72 27.94 1.84
CA ALA A 69 -19.81 28.16 2.97
C ALA A 69 -18.33 28.31 2.54
N PHE A 70 -17.99 27.98 1.31
CA PHE A 70 -16.59 27.99 0.82
C PHE A 70 -15.96 29.39 0.86
N SER A 71 -14.71 29.44 1.37
CA SER A 71 -13.85 30.62 1.37
C SER A 71 -12.40 30.19 1.17
N TYR A 72 -11.68 30.81 0.24
CA TYR A 72 -10.27 30.55 -0.02
C TYR A 72 -9.38 30.79 1.20
N GLU A 73 -9.67 31.82 1.99
CA GLU A 73 -8.89 32.14 3.19
C GLU A 73 -9.02 31.07 4.28
N LYS A 74 -10.25 30.62 4.51
CA LYS A 74 -10.52 29.57 5.52
C LYS A 74 -10.03 28.19 5.07
N SER A 75 -9.96 27.94 3.78
CA SER A 75 -9.58 26.67 3.19
C SER A 75 -8.13 26.66 2.70
N ALA A 76 -7.34 27.70 2.98
CA ALA A 76 -5.95 27.82 2.52
C ALA A 76 -5.05 26.66 3.00
N ALA A 77 -5.34 26.09 4.17
CA ALA A 77 -4.62 24.92 4.69
C ALA A 77 -4.84 23.63 3.86
N LEU A 78 -5.85 23.59 2.99
CA LEU A 78 -6.10 22.47 2.07
C LEU A 78 -5.32 22.59 0.75
N ALA A 79 -4.49 23.62 0.60
CA ALA A 79 -3.64 23.77 -0.57
C ALA A 79 -2.64 22.60 -0.68
N PRO A 80 -2.63 21.84 -1.78
CA PRO A 80 -1.64 20.79 -1.94
C PRO A 80 -0.23 21.42 -2.09
N GLU A 81 0.75 20.89 -1.40
CA GLU A 81 2.15 21.34 -1.52
C GLU A 81 2.67 21.20 -2.96
N HIS A 82 2.22 20.17 -3.69
CA HIS A 82 2.58 19.90 -5.07
C HIS A 82 1.33 19.74 -5.94
N SER A 83 1.13 20.67 -6.84
CA SER A 83 -0.04 20.73 -7.72
C SER A 83 0.21 19.96 -9.02
N VAL A 84 -0.57 18.90 -9.26
CA VAL A 84 -0.60 18.17 -10.55
C VAL A 84 -1.00 19.11 -11.71
N ARG A 85 -1.78 20.16 -11.44
CA ARG A 85 -2.16 21.17 -12.44
C ARG A 85 -0.96 22.00 -12.89
N VAL A 86 -0.07 22.36 -11.97
CA VAL A 86 1.18 23.09 -12.29
C VAL A 86 2.06 22.21 -13.16
N LEU A 87 2.22 20.92 -12.80
CA LEU A 87 2.95 19.94 -13.60
C LEU A 87 2.39 19.84 -15.03
N ASN A 88 1.09 19.65 -15.18
CA ASN A 88 0.44 19.54 -16.49
C ASN A 88 0.65 20.80 -17.33
N ARG A 89 0.53 21.98 -16.74
CA ARG A 89 0.73 23.27 -17.45
C ARG A 89 2.18 23.49 -17.87
N GLU A 90 3.13 23.08 -17.06
CA GLU A 90 4.55 23.13 -17.39
C GLU A 90 4.85 22.28 -18.64
N TYR A 91 4.37 21.03 -18.65
CA TYR A 91 4.61 20.12 -19.78
C TYR A 91 3.81 20.50 -21.02
N GLU A 92 2.57 21.01 -20.89
CA GLU A 92 1.80 21.62 -21.98
C GLU A 92 2.60 22.77 -22.61
N GLY A 93 3.18 23.64 -21.79
CA GLY A 93 4.03 24.74 -22.25
C GLY A 93 5.29 24.25 -22.96
N LYS A 94 5.99 23.28 -22.41
CA LYS A 94 7.19 22.66 -23.05
C LYS A 94 6.84 22.02 -24.40
N LEU A 95 5.71 21.32 -24.49
CA LEU A 95 5.24 20.67 -25.72
C LEU A 95 4.90 21.71 -26.79
N ILE A 96 4.07 22.69 -26.46
CA ILE A 96 3.70 23.78 -27.35
C ILE A 96 4.95 24.54 -27.84
N PHE A 97 5.88 24.89 -26.94
CA PHE A 97 7.12 25.56 -27.28
C PHE A 97 7.98 24.70 -28.24
N ARG A 98 8.11 23.39 -28.03
CA ARG A 98 8.86 22.49 -28.95
C ARG A 98 8.24 22.47 -30.34
N ILE A 99 6.90 22.39 -30.42
CA ILE A 99 6.15 22.35 -31.68
C ILE A 99 6.31 23.73 -32.40
N VAL A 100 5.96 24.82 -31.76
CA VAL A 100 6.05 26.18 -32.33
C VAL A 100 7.48 26.47 -32.81
N ARG A 101 8.49 26.22 -31.97
CA ARG A 101 9.90 26.39 -32.34
C ARG A 101 10.31 25.57 -33.57
N ARG A 102 9.79 24.34 -33.73
CA ARG A 102 10.08 23.51 -34.91
C ARG A 102 9.55 24.17 -36.19
N TYR A 103 8.26 24.53 -36.19
CA TYR A 103 7.63 25.09 -37.38
C TYR A 103 8.15 26.51 -37.70
N THR A 104 8.37 27.36 -36.71
CA THR A 104 8.98 28.68 -36.89
C THR A 104 10.38 28.57 -37.49
N LEU A 105 11.22 27.69 -36.97
CA LEU A 105 12.56 27.51 -37.50
C LEU A 105 12.55 26.83 -38.88
N LYS A 106 11.56 25.97 -39.19
CA LYS A 106 11.39 25.42 -40.54
C LYS A 106 11.02 26.50 -41.55
N LEU A 107 10.31 27.54 -41.12
CA LEU A 107 9.89 28.66 -41.96
C LEU A 107 11.02 29.68 -42.19
N ILE A 108 11.77 29.99 -41.11
CA ILE A 108 12.76 31.08 -41.11
C ILE A 108 14.13 30.61 -41.61
N LEU A 109 14.58 29.39 -41.26
CA LEU A 109 15.94 28.95 -41.58
C LEU A 109 16.05 28.41 -43.01
N PRO A 110 17.07 28.83 -43.79
CA PRO A 110 17.43 28.22 -45.08
C PRO A 110 17.82 26.76 -44.94
N ALA A 111 17.63 25.95 -46.00
CA ALA A 111 17.90 24.51 -46.02
C ALA A 111 19.28 24.12 -45.52
N PRO A 112 20.40 24.76 -45.86
CA PRO A 112 21.73 24.43 -45.35
C PRO A 112 21.84 24.58 -43.83
N LEU A 113 21.30 25.63 -43.25
CA LEU A 113 21.34 25.86 -41.81
C LEU A 113 20.44 24.81 -41.05
N ARG A 114 19.35 24.39 -41.67
CA ARG A 114 18.52 23.32 -41.13
C ARG A 114 19.29 21.99 -41.10
N ALA A 115 20.05 21.68 -42.16
CA ALA A 115 20.88 20.47 -42.23
C ALA A 115 21.96 20.51 -41.14
N ILE A 116 22.72 21.58 -41.00
CA ILE A 116 23.75 21.74 -39.96
C ILE A 116 23.13 21.54 -38.55
N ARG A 117 21.98 22.17 -38.30
CA ARG A 117 21.28 22.05 -37.03
C ARG A 117 20.84 20.62 -36.77
N THR A 118 20.38 19.87 -37.80
CA THR A 118 19.98 18.48 -37.67
C THR A 118 21.19 17.60 -37.32
N VAL A 119 22.33 17.82 -37.98
CA VAL A 119 23.60 17.13 -37.67
C VAL A 119 24.05 17.40 -36.22
N ILE A 120 24.04 18.65 -35.78
CA ILE A 120 24.43 19.00 -34.40
C ILE A 120 23.50 18.27 -33.38
N ARG A 121 22.20 18.22 -33.64
CA ARG A 121 21.25 17.54 -32.76
C ARG A 121 21.39 16.02 -32.78
N SER A 122 21.80 15.44 -33.90
CA SER A 122 21.99 13.99 -34.00
C SER A 122 23.19 13.50 -33.16
N LEU A 123 24.15 14.36 -32.85
CA LEU A 123 25.35 13.98 -32.07
C LEU A 123 25.01 13.36 -30.71
N ARG A 124 23.94 13.83 -30.05
CA ARG A 124 23.46 13.24 -28.79
C ARG A 124 23.07 11.78 -28.99
N PHE A 125 22.18 11.50 -29.94
CA PHE A 125 21.68 10.15 -30.21
C PHE A 125 22.79 9.20 -30.72
N LEU A 126 23.65 9.70 -31.61
CA LEU A 126 24.80 8.93 -32.11
C LEU A 126 25.77 8.56 -30.96
N ARG A 127 26.06 9.51 -30.07
CA ARG A 127 26.91 9.26 -28.90
C ARG A 127 26.29 8.24 -27.95
N GLU A 128 24.98 8.29 -27.70
CA GLU A 128 24.25 7.34 -26.85
C GLU A 128 24.25 5.95 -27.47
N GLY A 129 23.99 5.80 -28.78
CA GLY A 129 24.05 4.52 -29.50
C GLY A 129 25.47 3.91 -29.51
N ILE A 130 26.50 4.74 -29.78
CA ILE A 130 27.90 4.28 -29.75
C ILE A 130 28.29 3.83 -28.32
N ARG A 131 27.89 4.59 -27.29
CA ARG A 131 28.16 4.22 -25.89
C ARG A 131 27.51 2.88 -25.54
N CYS A 132 26.27 2.65 -25.97
CA CYS A 132 25.57 1.39 -25.78
C CYS A 132 26.35 0.22 -26.43
N LEU A 133 26.80 0.36 -27.67
CA LEU A 133 27.60 -0.64 -28.37
C LEU A 133 28.96 -0.89 -27.69
N LEU A 134 29.62 0.15 -27.20
CA LEU A 134 30.91 0.01 -26.50
C LEU A 134 30.79 -0.76 -25.18
N HIS A 135 29.59 -0.75 -24.56
CA HIS A 135 29.31 -1.58 -23.38
C HIS A 135 28.81 -3.00 -23.74
N GLY A 136 28.90 -3.39 -25.01
CA GLY A 136 28.45 -4.72 -25.47
C GLY A 136 26.98 -4.95 -25.48
N LYS A 137 26.16 -3.86 -25.41
CA LYS A 137 24.70 -3.94 -25.39
C LYS A 137 24.10 -3.47 -26.71
N ILE A 138 23.04 -4.14 -27.15
CA ILE A 138 22.27 -3.78 -28.33
C ILE A 138 20.86 -3.48 -27.88
N GLU A 139 20.63 -2.22 -27.50
CA GLU A 139 19.37 -1.68 -26.95
C GLU A 139 18.82 -0.58 -27.87
N VAL A 140 17.67 0.00 -27.52
CA VAL A 140 16.95 1.02 -28.31
C VAL A 140 17.81 2.19 -28.78
N PRO A 141 18.76 2.77 -27.99
CA PRO A 141 19.63 3.83 -28.49
C PRO A 141 20.42 3.48 -29.76
N VAL A 142 20.68 2.19 -29.98
CA VAL A 142 21.35 1.70 -31.20
C VAL A 142 20.42 1.77 -32.42
N LEU A 143 19.12 1.47 -32.25
CA LEU A 143 18.11 1.61 -33.30
C LEU A 143 17.97 3.07 -33.73
N ASP A 144 17.80 3.98 -32.76
CA ASP A 144 17.63 5.40 -33.00
C ASP A 144 18.85 6.00 -33.69
N ALA A 145 20.06 5.69 -33.17
CA ALA A 145 21.31 6.13 -33.79
C ALA A 145 21.44 5.61 -35.23
N THR A 146 21.09 4.37 -35.48
CA THR A 146 21.15 3.76 -36.83
C THR A 146 20.20 4.46 -37.78
N ALA A 147 18.96 4.68 -37.39
CA ALA A 147 17.94 5.35 -38.20
C ALA A 147 18.35 6.78 -38.57
N ILE A 148 18.87 7.55 -37.58
CA ILE A 148 19.34 8.91 -37.76
C ILE A 148 20.60 8.94 -38.64
N ALA A 149 21.58 8.05 -38.39
CA ALA A 149 22.80 7.96 -39.16
C ALA A 149 22.55 7.65 -40.64
N VAL A 150 21.72 6.65 -40.93
CA VAL A 150 21.34 6.26 -42.31
C VAL A 150 20.63 7.41 -43.03
N SER A 151 19.74 8.14 -42.35
CA SER A 151 19.06 9.29 -42.97
C SER A 151 20.02 10.43 -43.30
N ILE A 152 20.99 10.74 -42.41
CA ILE A 152 22.01 11.78 -42.62
C ILE A 152 22.96 11.39 -43.76
N LEU A 153 23.45 10.14 -43.80
CA LEU A 153 24.35 9.64 -44.85
C LEU A 153 23.71 9.69 -46.25
N ARG A 154 22.38 9.61 -46.33
CA ARG A 154 21.64 9.80 -47.59
C ARG A 154 21.39 11.24 -47.96
N GLY A 155 21.75 12.20 -47.10
CA GLY A 155 21.42 13.60 -47.29
C GLY A 155 19.96 13.95 -46.98
N ASP A 156 19.19 13.02 -46.42
CA ASP A 156 17.78 13.25 -46.03
C ASP A 156 17.70 13.84 -44.62
N PHE A 157 18.14 15.09 -44.48
CA PHE A 157 18.12 15.85 -43.24
C PHE A 157 16.70 16.14 -42.72
N GLU A 158 15.69 16.10 -43.61
CA GLU A 158 14.30 16.33 -43.21
C GLU A 158 13.72 15.16 -42.48
N THR A 159 13.95 13.94 -42.96
CA THR A 159 13.60 12.70 -42.25
C THR A 159 14.37 12.58 -40.94
N ALA A 160 15.71 12.77 -40.94
CA ALA A 160 16.51 12.75 -39.72
C ALA A 160 16.00 13.76 -38.68
N GLY A 161 15.71 15.00 -39.10
CA GLY A 161 15.16 16.05 -38.24
C GLY A 161 13.74 15.74 -37.71
N SER A 162 12.95 15.00 -38.48
CA SER A 162 11.62 14.55 -38.05
C SER A 162 11.71 13.45 -37.01
N VAL A 163 12.57 12.47 -37.22
CA VAL A 163 12.86 11.39 -36.25
C VAL A 163 13.34 11.99 -34.92
N ILE A 164 14.38 12.83 -34.93
CA ILE A 164 14.90 13.48 -33.73
C ILE A 164 13.83 14.30 -33.01
N PHE A 165 12.91 14.93 -33.73
CA PHE A 165 11.82 15.67 -33.13
C PHE A 165 10.79 14.75 -32.47
N LEU A 166 10.39 13.65 -33.14
CA LEU A 166 9.42 12.71 -32.62
C LEU A 166 9.95 11.95 -31.41
N LEU A 167 11.22 11.55 -31.42
CA LEU A 167 11.89 10.96 -30.25
C LEU A 167 11.89 11.95 -29.08
N GLY A 168 12.25 13.21 -29.32
CA GLY A 168 12.22 14.21 -28.25
C GLY A 168 10.80 14.56 -27.75
N ILE A 169 9.75 14.41 -28.56
CA ILE A 169 8.35 14.49 -28.08
C ILE A 169 8.02 13.25 -27.23
N GLY A 170 8.42 12.05 -27.67
CA GLY A 170 8.26 10.82 -26.91
C GLY A 170 8.87 10.95 -25.52
N GLU A 171 10.17 11.28 -25.42
CA GLU A 171 10.87 11.52 -24.14
C GLU A 171 10.11 12.49 -23.22
N LEU A 172 9.56 13.59 -23.79
CA LEU A 172 8.81 14.59 -23.01
C LEU A 172 7.49 14.05 -22.47
N LEU A 173 6.77 13.27 -23.27
CA LEU A 173 5.50 12.67 -22.88
C LEU A 173 5.72 11.56 -21.86
N ASP A 174 6.79 10.78 -21.99
CA ASP A 174 7.20 9.74 -21.07
C ASP A 174 7.51 10.35 -19.69
N GLU A 175 8.35 11.40 -19.65
CA GLU A 175 8.68 12.11 -18.42
C GLU A 175 7.43 12.71 -17.74
N TRP A 176 6.54 13.33 -18.53
CA TRP A 176 5.28 13.87 -18.02
C TRP A 176 4.39 12.80 -17.42
N THR A 177 4.21 11.68 -18.15
CA THR A 177 3.30 10.60 -17.75
C THR A 177 3.78 9.95 -16.46
N HIS A 178 5.10 9.70 -16.37
CA HIS A 178 5.73 9.16 -15.17
C HIS A 178 5.55 10.10 -13.97
N LYS A 179 5.98 11.36 -14.08
CA LYS A 179 5.86 12.36 -13.00
C LYS A 179 4.40 12.57 -12.56
N LYS A 180 3.46 12.56 -13.50
CA LYS A 180 2.04 12.66 -13.18
C LYS A 180 1.56 11.46 -12.37
N SER A 181 1.95 10.23 -12.74
CA SER A 181 1.56 9.02 -12.01
C SER A 181 2.11 9.02 -10.60
N VAL A 182 3.39 9.39 -10.43
CA VAL A 182 4.03 9.53 -9.11
C VAL A 182 3.32 10.58 -8.25
N ALA A 183 3.03 11.76 -8.82
CA ALA A 183 2.34 12.84 -8.11
C ALA A 183 0.90 12.47 -7.72
N ASP A 184 0.18 11.77 -8.60
CA ASP A 184 -1.18 11.28 -8.34
C ASP A 184 -1.19 10.24 -7.21
N LEU A 185 -0.22 9.32 -7.18
CA LEU A 185 -0.07 8.33 -6.12
C LEU A 185 0.33 8.98 -4.79
N ALA A 186 1.34 9.88 -4.81
CA ALA A 186 1.78 10.60 -3.62
C ALA A 186 0.65 11.44 -3.01
N GLY A 187 -0.17 12.10 -3.84
CA GLY A 187 -1.34 12.85 -3.39
C GLY A 187 -2.37 11.95 -2.69
N THR A 188 -2.59 10.73 -3.18
CA THR A 188 -3.51 9.77 -2.55
C THR A 188 -2.98 9.26 -1.22
N MET A 189 -1.69 8.94 -1.13
CA MET A 189 -1.04 8.47 0.11
C MET A 189 -0.93 9.58 1.17
N ALA A 190 -0.80 10.85 0.77
CA ALA A 190 -0.71 11.99 1.68
C ALA A 190 -2.03 12.28 2.42
N LEU A 191 -3.18 11.82 1.93
CA LEU A 191 -4.50 12.01 2.56
C LEU A 191 -4.73 11.10 3.78
N GLN A 192 -3.87 10.09 4.02
CA GLN A 192 -3.97 9.23 5.20
C GLN A 192 -3.38 9.96 6.41
N VAL A 193 -4.25 10.45 7.30
CA VAL A 193 -3.86 11.21 8.51
C VAL A 193 -3.65 10.24 9.66
N ASP A 194 -2.40 10.06 10.08
CA ASP A 194 -2.08 9.37 11.33
C ASP A 194 -2.28 10.33 12.51
N LYS A 195 -2.90 9.83 13.60
CA LYS A 195 -3.04 10.54 14.85
C LYS A 195 -1.86 10.26 15.76
N VAL A 196 -1.45 11.25 16.56
CA VAL A 196 -0.41 11.14 17.57
C VAL A 196 -0.95 11.58 18.93
N TRP A 197 -0.39 11.03 20.00
CA TRP A 197 -0.72 11.43 21.35
C TRP A 197 0.14 12.63 21.75
N LEU A 198 -0.49 13.80 21.84
CA LEU A 198 0.15 15.04 22.30
C LEU A 198 0.05 15.11 23.84
N GLU A 199 1.18 15.34 24.52
CA GLU A 199 1.21 15.59 25.94
C GLU A 199 0.68 17.01 26.23
N THR A 200 -0.33 17.11 27.10
CA THR A 200 -0.92 18.37 27.54
C THR A 200 -0.86 18.45 29.07
N THR A 201 -1.11 19.63 29.65
CA THR A 201 -1.15 19.84 31.10
C THR A 201 -2.18 18.98 31.84
N ASP A 202 -3.23 18.54 31.12
CA ASP A 202 -4.36 17.80 31.68
C ASP A 202 -4.39 16.31 31.21
N GLY A 203 -3.29 15.81 30.61
CA GLY A 203 -3.16 14.45 30.10
C GLY A 203 -2.70 14.37 28.66
N SER A 204 -2.98 13.27 27.96
CA SER A 204 -2.66 13.08 26.56
C SER A 204 -3.90 13.17 25.65
N VAL A 205 -3.79 13.89 24.53
CA VAL A 205 -4.88 14.06 23.55
C VAL A 205 -4.43 13.57 22.18
N ALA A 206 -5.26 12.77 21.51
CA ALA A 206 -4.98 12.30 20.16
C ALA A 206 -5.26 13.42 19.14
N VAL A 207 -4.22 13.91 18.47
CA VAL A 207 -4.29 14.95 17.45
C VAL A 207 -3.75 14.43 16.11
N PRO A 208 -4.20 14.97 14.97
CA PRO A 208 -3.56 14.69 13.68
C PRO A 208 -2.07 15.09 13.70
N VAL A 209 -1.21 14.28 13.09
CA VAL A 209 0.25 14.57 13.02
C VAL A 209 0.53 15.93 12.38
N GLY A 210 -0.32 16.35 11.43
CA GLY A 210 -0.19 17.66 10.75
C GLY A 210 -0.38 18.88 11.67
N ASP A 211 -1.03 18.72 12.82
CA ASP A 211 -1.29 19.79 13.78
C ASP A 211 -0.16 19.96 14.81
N VAL A 212 0.81 19.02 14.83
CA VAL A 212 1.96 19.03 15.74
C VAL A 212 2.99 20.08 15.31
N ARG A 213 3.45 20.88 16.26
CA ARG A 213 4.42 21.96 16.04
C ARG A 213 5.80 21.60 16.62
N PRO A 214 6.90 22.20 16.10
CA PRO A 214 8.21 22.08 16.72
C PRO A 214 8.16 22.54 18.18
N GLY A 215 8.71 21.72 19.06
CA GLY A 215 8.68 21.95 20.50
C GLY A 215 7.56 21.21 21.23
N ASP A 216 6.53 20.74 20.54
CA ASP A 216 5.49 19.91 21.12
C ASP A 216 6.05 18.57 21.62
N ARG A 217 5.39 18.00 22.61
CA ARG A 217 5.76 16.70 23.17
C ARG A 217 4.74 15.65 22.78
N ILE A 218 5.20 14.58 22.14
CA ILE A 218 4.38 13.45 21.71
C ILE A 218 4.75 12.20 22.49
N ILE A 219 3.77 11.40 22.85
CA ILE A 219 3.95 10.14 23.57
C ILE A 219 3.86 8.99 22.57
N VAL A 220 4.89 8.14 22.54
CA VAL A 220 4.91 6.93 21.72
C VAL A 220 5.09 5.72 22.63
N ARG A 221 4.15 4.77 22.52
CA ARG A 221 4.09 3.56 23.34
C ARG A 221 4.57 2.33 22.56
N THR A 222 4.79 1.25 23.29
CA THR A 222 5.10 -0.06 22.70
C THR A 222 4.21 -0.37 21.49
N GLY A 223 4.83 -0.82 20.39
CA GLY A 223 4.15 -1.07 19.11
C GLY A 223 3.85 0.18 18.30
N GLY A 224 4.12 1.39 18.82
CA GLY A 224 3.90 2.66 18.14
C GLY A 224 5.05 3.07 17.23
N MET A 225 4.73 3.63 16.05
CA MET A 225 5.72 4.25 15.18
C MET A 225 5.98 5.69 15.61
N ILE A 226 7.24 6.12 15.62
CA ILE A 226 7.65 7.49 15.87
C ILE A 226 7.31 8.32 14.61
N PRO A 227 6.38 9.29 14.71
CA PRO A 227 5.86 9.96 13.53
C PRO A 227 6.72 11.14 13.06
N LEU A 228 7.55 11.71 13.95
CA LEU A 228 8.34 12.92 13.70
C LEU A 228 9.71 12.81 14.38
N ASP A 229 10.73 13.41 13.74
CA ASP A 229 12.08 13.49 14.29
C ASP A 229 12.12 14.32 15.57
N GLY A 230 12.87 13.87 16.56
CA GLY A 230 12.98 14.61 17.82
C GLY A 230 13.90 13.97 18.85
N HIS A 231 13.89 14.53 20.05
CA HIS A 231 14.66 14.05 21.20
C HIS A 231 13.73 13.47 22.27
N VAL A 232 14.09 12.32 22.78
CA VAL A 232 13.42 11.73 23.95
C VAL A 232 13.64 12.66 25.15
N VAL A 233 12.55 13.12 25.78
CA VAL A 233 12.58 14.00 26.95
C VAL A 233 12.21 13.30 28.25
N ALA A 234 11.43 12.20 28.15
CA ALA A 234 11.07 11.37 29.29
C ALA A 234 10.83 9.92 28.80
N GLY A 235 10.94 8.98 29.74
CA GLY A 235 10.76 7.56 29.47
C GLY A 235 11.98 6.88 28.85
N GLU A 236 11.81 5.59 28.57
CA GLU A 236 12.83 4.73 27.98
C GLU A 236 12.15 3.74 27.03
N ALA A 237 12.75 3.50 25.88
CA ALA A 237 12.20 2.60 24.89
C ALA A 237 13.28 1.87 24.09
N MET A 238 12.99 0.62 23.71
CA MET A 238 13.72 -0.12 22.69
C MET A 238 13.15 0.27 21.33
N VAL A 239 13.95 0.90 20.48
CA VAL A 239 13.50 1.43 19.19
C VAL A 239 14.15 0.66 18.06
N ASN A 240 13.32 0.02 17.24
CA ASN A 240 13.75 -0.63 16.01
C ASN A 240 13.97 0.43 14.92
N GLN A 241 15.19 0.43 14.37
CA GLN A 241 15.63 1.36 13.34
C GLN A 241 15.91 0.68 11.99
N ALA A 242 15.44 -0.55 11.80
CA ALA A 242 15.68 -1.35 10.60
C ALA A 242 15.26 -0.63 9.31
N SER A 243 14.18 0.16 9.38
CA SER A 243 13.69 0.99 8.26
C SER A 243 14.67 2.06 7.78
N ILE A 244 15.65 2.45 8.64
CA ILE A 244 16.62 3.51 8.34
C ILE A 244 18.03 2.93 8.18
N THR A 245 18.43 2.03 9.08
CA THR A 245 19.80 1.50 9.14
C THR A 245 19.96 0.14 8.48
N GLY A 246 18.86 -0.57 8.22
CA GLY A 246 18.87 -1.96 7.75
C GLY A 246 19.25 -2.99 8.84
N GLU A 247 19.52 -2.56 10.07
CA GLU A 247 19.87 -3.43 11.19
C GLU A 247 18.63 -3.75 12.02
N GLY A 248 18.27 -5.04 12.11
CA GLY A 248 17.05 -5.51 12.78
C GLY A 248 17.10 -5.53 14.32
N LEU A 249 18.21 -5.11 14.94
CA LEU A 249 18.31 -5.06 16.39
C LEU A 249 17.79 -3.73 16.94
N ALA A 250 16.84 -3.80 17.88
CA ALA A 250 16.32 -2.63 18.55
C ALA A 250 17.39 -1.96 19.43
N VAL A 251 17.46 -0.64 19.37
CA VAL A 251 18.43 0.18 20.11
C VAL A 251 17.74 0.86 21.28
N ARG A 252 18.32 0.74 22.47
CA ARG A 252 17.82 1.43 23.67
C ARG A 252 17.93 2.94 23.53
N ARG A 253 16.82 3.65 23.71
CA ARG A 253 16.71 5.11 23.70
C ARG A 253 16.22 5.62 25.04
N THR A 254 16.96 6.55 25.61
CA THR A 254 16.68 7.17 26.91
C THR A 254 16.59 8.68 26.75
N ALA A 255 16.19 9.38 27.81
CA ALA A 255 16.14 10.85 27.80
C ALA A 255 17.44 11.48 27.28
N GLY A 256 17.32 12.40 26.32
CA GLY A 256 18.42 13.01 25.56
C GLY A 256 18.80 12.31 24.27
N SER A 257 18.35 11.09 24.05
CA SER A 257 18.61 10.36 22.78
C SER A 257 17.80 10.96 21.62
N TYR A 258 18.43 11.04 20.44
CA TYR A 258 17.72 11.39 19.19
C TYR A 258 16.98 10.19 18.63
N VAL A 259 15.77 10.40 18.14
CA VAL A 259 14.93 9.39 17.50
C VAL A 259 14.44 9.89 16.15
N TYR A 260 14.34 8.96 15.20
CA TYR A 260 13.99 9.25 13.82
C TYR A 260 12.54 8.88 13.54
N ALA A 261 11.88 9.71 12.75
CA ALA A 261 10.55 9.39 12.25
C ALA A 261 10.59 8.15 11.34
N GLY A 262 9.57 7.28 11.49
CA GLY A 262 9.49 6.00 10.78
C GLY A 262 10.14 4.83 11.51
N THR A 263 10.75 5.05 12.68
CA THR A 263 11.23 3.97 13.56
C THR A 263 10.11 3.54 14.53
N VAL A 264 10.19 2.32 15.05
CA VAL A 264 9.13 1.72 15.87
C VAL A 264 9.63 1.41 17.27
N VAL A 265 8.81 1.74 18.26
CA VAL A 265 9.04 1.37 19.66
C VAL A 265 8.64 -0.09 19.85
N GLU A 266 9.61 -0.99 20.04
CA GLU A 266 9.36 -2.41 20.30
C GLU A 266 8.93 -2.65 21.75
N GLU A 267 9.57 -1.96 22.68
CA GLU A 267 9.29 -2.13 24.10
C GLU A 267 9.48 -0.79 24.83
N GLY A 268 8.62 -0.52 25.82
CA GLY A 268 8.66 0.70 26.64
C GLY A 268 7.77 1.83 26.12
N GLU A 269 7.89 2.99 26.74
CA GLU A 269 7.20 4.22 26.36
C GLU A 269 8.18 5.39 26.41
N CYS A 270 8.12 6.28 25.43
CA CYS A 270 8.93 7.49 25.44
C CYS A 270 8.13 8.73 25.04
N THR A 271 8.40 9.84 25.73
CA THR A 271 7.93 11.16 25.33
C THR A 271 9.01 11.84 24.50
N ILE A 272 8.64 12.26 23.29
CA ILE A 272 9.55 12.85 22.31
C ILE A 272 9.20 14.31 22.13
N ARG A 273 10.18 15.20 22.29
CA ARG A 273 10.04 16.60 21.87
C ARG A 273 10.34 16.70 20.39
N VAL A 274 9.38 17.16 19.63
CA VAL A 274 9.47 17.30 18.18
C VAL A 274 10.41 18.44 17.80
N ASP A 275 11.40 18.18 16.95
CA ASP A 275 12.36 19.18 16.49
C ASP A 275 11.89 19.90 15.22
N LYS A 276 11.19 19.21 14.32
CA LYS A 276 10.69 19.75 13.05
C LYS A 276 9.23 19.40 12.86
N SER A 277 8.41 20.40 12.50
CA SER A 277 7.03 20.14 12.09
C SER A 277 6.98 19.37 10.78
N MET A 278 5.84 18.71 10.51
CA MET A 278 5.52 18.10 9.24
C MET A 278 5.36 19.18 8.16
N GLY A 279 6.47 19.68 7.61
CA GLY A 279 6.55 20.49 6.40
C GLY A 279 7.10 19.61 5.28
N SER A 280 7.68 20.17 4.24
CA SER A 280 8.24 19.58 3.01
C SER A 280 8.77 18.12 3.01
N GLY A 281 9.03 17.53 4.16
CA GLY A 281 9.59 16.18 4.29
C GLY A 281 8.61 15.00 4.08
N ARG A 282 7.28 15.18 4.20
CA ARG A 282 6.35 14.04 4.05
C ARG A 282 6.14 13.64 2.61
N TYR A 283 5.90 14.62 1.75
CA TYR A 283 5.75 14.39 0.31
C TYR A 283 7.04 13.83 -0.28
N ASP A 284 8.19 14.39 0.08
CA ASP A 284 9.49 13.91 -0.38
C ASP A 284 9.76 12.46 0.08
N ARG A 285 9.38 12.11 1.31
CA ARG A 285 9.45 10.72 1.79
C ARG A 285 8.50 9.79 1.03
N ILE A 286 7.26 10.21 0.77
CA ILE A 286 6.33 9.43 -0.03
C ILE A 286 6.86 9.24 -1.45
N VAL A 287 7.39 10.28 -2.07
CA VAL A 287 8.03 10.19 -3.39
C VAL A 287 9.23 9.24 -3.35
N HIS A 288 10.07 9.33 -2.32
CA HIS A 288 11.20 8.40 -2.15
C HIS A 288 10.73 6.95 -1.95
N MET A 289 9.68 6.71 -1.15
CA MET A 289 9.07 5.39 -1.01
C MET A 289 8.53 4.86 -2.34
N ILE A 290 7.91 5.73 -3.17
CA ILE A 290 7.43 5.37 -4.50
C ILE A 290 8.61 5.03 -5.42
N GLU A 291 9.69 5.81 -5.39
CA GLU A 291 10.92 5.54 -6.16
C GLU A 291 11.61 4.24 -5.71
N GLU A 292 11.58 3.91 -4.41
CA GLU A 292 12.05 2.61 -3.91
C GLU A 292 11.12 1.48 -4.34
N SER A 293 9.81 1.68 -4.26
CA SER A 293 8.81 0.74 -4.74
C SER A 293 8.98 0.41 -6.23
N GLU A 294 9.41 1.38 -7.06
CA GLU A 294 9.72 1.15 -8.48
C GLU A 294 10.93 0.22 -8.67
N LYS A 295 11.82 0.12 -7.68
CA LYS A 295 12.92 -0.87 -7.72
C LYS A 295 12.42 -2.30 -7.49
N LEU A 296 11.29 -2.45 -6.80
CA LEU A 296 10.59 -3.72 -6.55
C LEU A 296 9.65 -4.05 -7.72
N LYS A 297 10.23 -4.16 -8.93
CA LYS A 297 9.50 -4.48 -10.15
C LYS A 297 8.83 -5.84 -10.04
N SER A 298 7.64 -5.96 -10.64
CA SER A 298 6.99 -7.24 -10.81
C SER A 298 7.76 -8.13 -11.80
N ASP A 299 7.66 -9.44 -11.65
CA ASP A 299 8.31 -10.40 -12.56
C ASP A 299 7.81 -10.21 -13.98
N THR A 300 6.53 -9.95 -14.16
CA THR A 300 5.91 -9.67 -15.46
C THR A 300 6.47 -8.39 -16.10
N GLU A 301 6.68 -7.34 -15.31
CA GLU A 301 7.30 -6.09 -15.77
C GLU A 301 8.77 -6.29 -16.18
N ALA A 302 9.53 -7.02 -15.35
CA ALA A 302 10.92 -7.36 -15.65
C ALA A 302 11.05 -8.20 -16.91
N GLN A 303 10.22 -9.25 -17.08
CA GLN A 303 10.18 -10.09 -18.27
C GLN A 303 9.84 -9.30 -19.53
N ALA A 304 8.86 -8.40 -19.47
CA ALA A 304 8.50 -7.57 -20.60
C ALA A 304 9.62 -6.60 -21.01
N SER A 305 10.32 -6.00 -20.03
CA SER A 305 11.51 -5.18 -20.30
C SER A 305 12.61 -5.98 -20.96
N HIS A 306 12.92 -7.18 -20.46
CA HIS A 306 13.93 -8.07 -21.04
C HIS A 306 13.56 -8.53 -22.44
N LEU A 307 12.29 -8.83 -22.72
CA LEU A 307 11.83 -9.21 -24.04
C LEU A 307 11.94 -8.04 -25.02
N ALA A 308 11.57 -6.85 -24.59
CA ALA A 308 11.69 -5.64 -25.38
C ALA A 308 13.15 -5.42 -25.86
N ASP A 309 14.12 -5.55 -24.96
CA ASP A 309 15.54 -5.41 -25.30
C ASP A 309 16.04 -6.54 -26.21
N ARG A 310 15.56 -7.78 -26.00
CA ARG A 310 15.89 -8.92 -26.87
C ARG A 310 15.34 -8.77 -28.31
N LEU A 311 14.28 -7.99 -28.51
CA LEU A 311 13.72 -7.75 -29.85
C LEU A 311 14.60 -6.79 -30.69
N VAL A 312 15.44 -5.95 -30.08
CA VAL A 312 16.27 -4.96 -30.78
C VAL A 312 17.21 -5.59 -31.83
N PRO A 313 18.00 -6.63 -31.51
CA PRO A 313 18.83 -7.31 -32.53
C PRO A 313 18.01 -7.88 -33.70
N TYR A 314 16.82 -8.42 -33.42
CA TYR A 314 15.93 -8.93 -34.48
C TYR A 314 15.39 -7.82 -35.37
N SER A 315 15.05 -6.65 -34.81
CA SER A 315 14.63 -5.48 -35.56
C SER A 315 15.75 -4.96 -36.47
N LEU A 316 17.00 -4.95 -36.01
CA LEU A 316 18.17 -4.61 -36.83
C LEU A 316 18.38 -5.64 -37.93
N GLY A 317 18.32 -6.94 -37.63
CA GLY A 317 18.44 -8.02 -38.59
C GLY A 317 17.34 -7.97 -39.66
N ALA A 318 16.09 -7.75 -39.26
CA ALA A 318 14.94 -7.60 -40.16
C ALA A 318 15.11 -6.37 -41.08
N THR A 319 15.61 -5.25 -40.53
CA THR A 319 15.91 -4.04 -41.31
C THR A 319 16.95 -4.33 -42.39
N GLY A 320 18.04 -5.02 -42.05
CA GLY A 320 19.08 -5.43 -43.01
C GLY A 320 18.54 -6.36 -44.08
N LEU A 321 17.73 -7.35 -43.70
CA LEU A 321 17.08 -8.30 -44.62
C LEU A 321 16.12 -7.59 -45.58
N ILE A 322 15.26 -6.70 -45.07
CA ILE A 322 14.29 -5.96 -45.91
C ILE A 322 15.03 -5.03 -46.87
N TRP A 323 16.11 -4.37 -46.42
CA TRP A 323 16.95 -3.59 -47.34
C TRP A 323 17.59 -4.46 -48.44
N LEU A 324 18.08 -5.63 -48.07
CA LEU A 324 18.69 -6.56 -49.03
C LEU A 324 17.70 -7.07 -50.08
N LEU A 325 16.48 -7.39 -49.66
CA LEU A 325 15.41 -7.90 -50.53
C LEU A 325 14.78 -6.81 -51.37
N THR A 326 14.52 -5.64 -50.79
CA THR A 326 13.75 -4.59 -51.49
C THR A 326 14.61 -3.52 -52.13
N ARG A 327 15.88 -3.41 -51.73
CA ARG A 327 16.82 -2.33 -52.07
C ARG A 327 16.25 -0.92 -51.80
N ASN A 328 15.21 -0.86 -50.96
CA ASN A 328 14.52 0.38 -50.61
C ASN A 328 14.77 0.74 -49.13
N VAL A 329 15.57 1.78 -48.91
CA VAL A 329 15.96 2.21 -47.56
C VAL A 329 14.75 2.74 -46.78
N ASN A 330 13.76 3.35 -47.41
CA ASN A 330 12.57 3.82 -46.72
C ASN A 330 11.77 2.68 -46.11
N ARG A 331 11.65 1.54 -46.82
CA ARG A 331 11.00 0.34 -46.30
C ARG A 331 11.80 -0.29 -45.16
N ALA A 332 13.11 -0.28 -45.25
CA ALA A 332 13.99 -0.73 -44.16
C ALA A 332 13.91 0.18 -42.93
N LEU A 333 13.95 1.52 -43.14
CA LEU A 333 13.81 2.50 -42.06
C LEU A 333 12.46 2.41 -41.35
N ALA A 334 11.38 2.02 -42.05
CA ALA A 334 10.07 1.87 -41.42
C ALA A 334 10.07 0.84 -40.30
N VAL A 335 10.93 -0.19 -40.36
CA VAL A 335 11.11 -1.19 -39.28
C VAL A 335 11.79 -0.57 -38.07
N LEU A 336 12.82 0.26 -38.28
CA LEU A 336 13.54 0.94 -37.20
C LEU A 336 12.71 2.02 -36.49
N MET A 337 11.69 2.57 -37.17
CA MET A 337 10.83 3.62 -36.61
C MET A 337 9.79 3.10 -35.64
N VAL A 338 9.60 1.80 -35.54
CA VAL A 338 8.61 1.16 -34.67
C VAL A 338 9.34 0.31 -33.65
N ASP A 339 9.52 0.90 -32.46
CA ASP A 339 10.15 0.24 -31.33
C ASP A 339 9.11 -0.39 -30.39
N PHE A 340 9.32 -1.65 -30.02
CA PHE A 340 8.45 -2.34 -29.06
C PHE A 340 8.77 -1.93 -27.61
N SER A 341 10.00 -1.49 -27.35
CA SER A 341 10.54 -1.28 -26.01
C SER A 341 9.95 -0.05 -25.33
N CYS A 342 9.84 1.09 -26.04
CA CYS A 342 9.37 2.35 -25.45
C CYS A 342 7.96 2.21 -24.87
N ALA A 343 7.02 1.65 -25.64
CA ALA A 343 5.64 1.50 -25.19
C ALA A 343 5.50 0.54 -24.00
N LEU A 344 6.26 -0.56 -23.98
CA LEU A 344 6.24 -1.55 -22.89
C LEU A 344 6.88 -0.99 -21.62
N LYS A 345 8.08 -0.42 -21.72
CA LYS A 345 8.81 0.13 -20.57
C LYS A 345 8.09 1.31 -19.91
N LEU A 346 7.23 2.01 -20.64
CA LEU A 346 6.46 3.12 -20.10
C LEU A 346 5.09 2.70 -19.54
N SER A 347 4.31 1.94 -20.32
CA SER A 347 2.90 1.66 -19.97
C SER A 347 2.73 0.74 -18.77
N MET A 348 3.70 -0.15 -18.49
CA MET A 348 3.60 -1.10 -17.37
C MET A 348 3.83 -0.44 -16.02
N PRO A 349 4.92 0.29 -15.76
CA PRO A 349 5.08 1.03 -14.51
C PRO A 349 3.90 1.97 -14.23
N ILE A 350 3.39 2.64 -15.25
CA ILE A 350 2.22 3.52 -15.12
C ILE A 350 0.97 2.74 -14.71
N ALA A 351 0.75 1.55 -15.26
CA ALA A 351 -0.38 0.71 -14.85
C ALA A 351 -0.25 0.28 -13.38
N VAL A 352 0.96 -0.10 -12.94
CA VAL A 352 1.26 -0.46 -11.56
C VAL A 352 1.02 0.72 -10.61
N LEU A 353 1.57 1.91 -10.91
CA LEU A 353 1.35 3.12 -10.11
C LEU A 353 -0.13 3.50 -10.05
N SER A 354 -0.87 3.34 -11.16
CA SER A 354 -2.31 3.55 -11.19
C SER A 354 -3.08 2.54 -10.33
N GLY A 355 -2.67 1.26 -10.35
CA GLY A 355 -3.22 0.22 -9.50
C GLY A 355 -2.98 0.48 -8.00
N MET A 356 -1.75 0.87 -7.65
CA MET A 356 -1.40 1.26 -6.28
C MET A 356 -2.19 2.49 -5.82
N LYS A 357 -2.37 3.50 -6.71
CA LYS A 357 -3.22 4.65 -6.44
C LYS A 357 -4.67 4.24 -6.16
N GLU A 358 -5.24 3.36 -6.99
CA GLU A 358 -6.61 2.88 -6.81
C GLU A 358 -6.77 2.06 -5.52
N ALA A 359 -5.78 1.20 -5.19
CA ALA A 359 -5.72 0.53 -3.90
C ALA A 359 -5.71 1.54 -2.74
N GLY A 360 -4.94 2.63 -2.86
CA GLY A 360 -4.90 3.72 -1.87
C GLY A 360 -6.27 4.40 -1.65
N ILE A 361 -7.10 4.54 -2.69
CA ILE A 361 -8.47 5.08 -2.58
C ILE A 361 -9.35 4.16 -1.70
N HIS A 362 -9.07 2.84 -1.74
CA HIS A 362 -9.73 1.85 -0.89
C HIS A 362 -9.02 1.61 0.45
N HIS A 363 -8.19 2.56 0.89
CA HIS A 363 -7.41 2.45 2.13
C HIS A 363 -6.45 1.25 2.19
N ILE A 364 -5.99 0.77 1.02
CA ILE A 364 -5.01 -0.31 0.91
C ILE A 364 -3.69 0.29 0.46
N SER A 365 -2.66 0.20 1.29
CA SER A 365 -1.30 0.66 0.96
C SER A 365 -0.47 -0.53 0.49
N VAL A 366 0.18 -0.41 -0.67
CA VAL A 366 1.01 -1.46 -1.27
C VAL A 366 2.42 -0.92 -1.46
N LYS A 367 3.43 -1.64 -1.00
CA LYS A 367 4.84 -1.23 -1.08
C LYS A 367 5.49 -1.42 -2.45
N GLY A 368 4.84 -2.15 -3.36
CA GLY A 368 5.38 -2.35 -4.71
C GLY A 368 4.50 -3.20 -5.62
N GLY A 369 4.70 -3.05 -6.94
CA GLY A 369 3.92 -3.77 -7.95
C GLY A 369 4.05 -5.28 -7.87
N ARG A 370 5.22 -5.80 -7.44
CA ARG A 370 5.44 -7.24 -7.27
C ARG A 370 4.45 -7.86 -6.28
N PHE A 371 4.04 -7.11 -5.26
CA PHE A 371 3.11 -7.62 -4.26
C PHE A 371 1.67 -7.69 -4.77
N MET A 372 1.26 -6.75 -5.65
CA MET A 372 -0.01 -6.89 -6.37
C MET A 372 0.02 -8.08 -7.32
N GLU A 373 1.14 -8.33 -8.00
CA GLU A 373 1.32 -9.53 -8.82
C GLU A 373 1.23 -10.80 -7.98
N ALA A 374 1.91 -10.85 -6.83
CA ALA A 374 1.85 -11.96 -5.89
C ALA A 374 0.41 -12.23 -5.43
N VAL A 375 -0.33 -11.19 -5.03
CA VAL A 375 -1.75 -11.31 -4.66
C VAL A 375 -2.58 -11.82 -5.84
N ALA A 376 -2.32 -11.38 -7.08
CA ALA A 376 -3.06 -11.84 -8.27
C ALA A 376 -2.78 -13.31 -8.63
N GLN A 377 -1.61 -13.82 -8.30
CA GLN A 377 -1.16 -15.18 -8.65
C GLN A 377 -1.28 -16.17 -7.49
N ALA A 378 -1.54 -15.68 -6.26
CA ALA A 378 -1.65 -16.54 -5.09
C ALA A 378 -2.79 -17.54 -5.22
N ASP A 379 -2.51 -18.78 -4.82
CA ASP A 379 -3.47 -19.88 -4.73
C ASP A 379 -3.76 -20.28 -3.29
N THR A 380 -2.90 -19.89 -2.36
CA THR A 380 -2.96 -20.20 -0.93
C THR A 380 -2.98 -18.93 -0.10
N ILE A 381 -3.87 -18.85 0.88
CA ILE A 381 -3.90 -17.78 1.87
C ILE A 381 -3.85 -18.37 3.28
N VAL A 382 -2.99 -17.80 4.10
CA VAL A 382 -2.82 -18.17 5.51
C VAL A 382 -3.31 -17.01 6.36
N PHE A 383 -4.24 -17.27 7.26
CA PHE A 383 -4.76 -16.33 8.22
C PHE A 383 -4.19 -16.60 9.61
N ASP A 384 -3.65 -15.56 10.26
CA ASP A 384 -3.63 -15.59 11.71
C ASP A 384 -5.06 -15.46 12.26
N LYS A 385 -5.36 -16.06 13.40
CA LYS A 385 -6.69 -15.95 14.02
C LYS A 385 -6.86 -14.59 14.68
N THR A 386 -5.97 -14.28 15.64
CA THR A 386 -6.13 -13.18 16.58
C THR A 386 -5.86 -11.83 15.90
N GLY A 387 -6.78 -10.85 16.02
CA GLY A 387 -6.64 -9.53 15.38
C GLY A 387 -6.84 -9.53 13.86
N THR A 388 -6.97 -10.69 13.25
CA THR A 388 -7.21 -10.87 11.81
C THR A 388 -8.61 -11.37 11.54
N LEU A 389 -8.93 -12.62 11.88
CA LEU A 389 -10.29 -13.16 11.79
C LEU A 389 -11.17 -12.71 12.97
N THR A 390 -10.55 -12.23 14.04
CA THR A 390 -11.20 -11.68 15.23
C THR A 390 -10.89 -10.18 15.35
N HIS A 391 -11.55 -9.50 16.30
CA HIS A 391 -11.32 -8.09 16.57
C HIS A 391 -10.14 -7.80 17.50
N ALA A 392 -9.43 -8.83 18.01
CA ALA A 392 -8.43 -8.73 19.09
C ALA A 392 -8.97 -7.96 20.32
N ALA A 393 -10.24 -8.11 20.60
CA ALA A 393 -10.93 -7.51 21.72
C ALA A 393 -11.54 -8.62 22.61
N PRO A 394 -10.68 -9.43 23.26
CA PRO A 394 -11.16 -10.52 24.09
C PRO A 394 -12.04 -9.99 25.23
N ARG A 395 -13.04 -10.76 25.58
CA ARG A 395 -13.95 -10.48 26.70
C ARG A 395 -14.18 -11.74 27.52
N VAL A 396 -14.44 -11.58 28.81
CA VAL A 396 -14.84 -12.70 29.64
C VAL A 396 -16.27 -13.08 29.28
N ALA A 397 -16.47 -14.31 28.78
CA ALA A 397 -17.78 -14.85 28.44
C ALA A 397 -18.44 -15.51 29.66
N ALA A 398 -17.65 -16.21 30.49
CA ALA A 398 -18.12 -16.86 31.70
C ALA A 398 -16.96 -17.06 32.70
N VAL A 399 -17.26 -17.07 33.98
CA VAL A 399 -16.37 -17.52 35.03
C VAL A 399 -16.98 -18.76 35.67
N VAL A 400 -16.29 -19.90 35.59
CA VAL A 400 -16.78 -21.17 36.11
C VAL A 400 -16.00 -21.51 37.37
N PRO A 401 -16.55 -21.26 38.58
CA PRO A 401 -15.88 -21.55 39.84
C PRO A 401 -15.86 -23.05 40.14
N PHE A 402 -14.85 -23.53 40.85
CA PHE A 402 -14.69 -24.92 41.30
C PHE A 402 -14.52 -24.93 42.82
N GLY A 403 -14.69 -26.12 43.45
CA GLY A 403 -14.50 -26.31 44.89
C GLY A 403 -15.44 -25.47 45.77
N GLY A 404 -16.64 -25.17 45.28
CA GLY A 404 -17.65 -24.39 46.03
C GLY A 404 -17.28 -22.90 46.20
N LYS A 405 -16.39 -22.36 45.37
CA LYS A 405 -16.02 -20.93 45.37
C LYS A 405 -17.11 -20.07 44.69
N GLU A 406 -17.11 -18.78 44.98
CA GLU A 406 -18.03 -17.83 44.38
C GLU A 406 -17.44 -17.19 43.11
N GLU A 407 -18.26 -16.98 42.08
CA GLU A 407 -17.84 -16.46 40.77
C GLU A 407 -17.14 -15.11 40.87
N ASN A 408 -17.72 -14.16 41.62
CA ASN A 408 -17.19 -12.82 41.75
C ASN A 408 -15.88 -12.77 42.55
N ASP A 409 -15.72 -13.64 43.55
CA ASP A 409 -14.47 -13.74 44.31
C ASP A 409 -13.34 -14.27 43.44
N MET A 410 -13.62 -15.23 42.57
CA MET A 410 -12.64 -15.78 41.64
C MET A 410 -12.25 -14.78 40.57
N LEU A 411 -13.22 -14.01 40.04
CA LEU A 411 -12.94 -12.93 39.11
C LEU A 411 -12.11 -11.79 39.76
N ALA A 412 -12.40 -11.44 41.02
CA ALA A 412 -11.60 -10.47 41.76
C ALA A 412 -10.15 -10.93 41.97
N LEU A 413 -9.97 -12.21 42.30
CA LEU A 413 -8.66 -12.82 42.49
C LEU A 413 -7.87 -12.86 41.19
N ALA A 414 -8.51 -13.23 40.09
CA ALA A 414 -7.90 -13.22 38.76
C ALA A 414 -7.52 -11.82 38.31
N ALA A 415 -8.40 -10.83 38.48
CA ALA A 415 -8.14 -9.45 38.13
C ALA A 415 -6.97 -8.86 38.92
N CYS A 416 -6.90 -9.15 40.23
CA CYS A 416 -5.79 -8.75 41.10
C CYS A 416 -4.42 -9.28 40.61
N LEU A 417 -4.36 -10.51 40.10
CA LEU A 417 -3.12 -11.10 39.56
C LEU A 417 -2.75 -10.54 38.19
N GLU A 418 -3.74 -10.28 37.34
CA GLU A 418 -3.56 -9.86 35.94
C GLU A 418 -3.38 -8.36 35.75
N GLU A 419 -3.69 -7.52 36.76
CA GLU A 419 -3.66 -6.06 36.64
C GLU A 419 -2.30 -5.51 36.22
N HIS A 420 -1.21 -6.15 36.65
CA HIS A 420 0.15 -5.70 36.37
C HIS A 420 0.73 -6.17 35.03
N TYR A 421 0.01 -7.03 34.30
CA TYR A 421 0.50 -7.63 33.05
C TYR A 421 -0.41 -7.29 31.87
N PRO A 422 -0.07 -6.29 31.05
CA PRO A 422 -0.95 -5.68 30.06
C PRO A 422 -1.07 -6.52 28.77
N HIS A 423 -1.29 -7.83 28.85
CA HIS A 423 -1.67 -8.64 27.68
C HIS A 423 -3.19 -8.61 27.46
N SER A 424 -3.65 -9.04 26.28
CA SER A 424 -5.04 -8.88 25.86
C SER A 424 -6.04 -9.62 26.76
N MET A 425 -5.72 -10.84 27.20
CA MET A 425 -6.58 -11.60 28.12
C MET A 425 -6.64 -10.98 29.51
N ALA A 426 -5.51 -10.51 30.04
CA ALA A 426 -5.45 -9.79 31.31
C ALA A 426 -6.38 -8.56 31.31
N LYS A 427 -6.30 -7.76 30.26
CA LYS A 427 -7.19 -6.61 30.09
C LYS A 427 -8.66 -7.00 30.08
N ALA A 428 -9.02 -8.14 29.48
CA ALA A 428 -10.39 -8.63 29.47
C ALA A 428 -10.89 -9.00 30.86
N VAL A 429 -10.04 -9.66 31.67
CA VAL A 429 -10.35 -10.05 33.05
C VAL A 429 -10.54 -8.82 33.95
N VAL A 430 -9.59 -7.85 33.89
CA VAL A 430 -9.67 -6.61 34.66
C VAL A 430 -10.89 -5.79 34.26
N ALA A 431 -11.13 -5.61 32.94
CA ALA A 431 -12.29 -4.90 32.43
C ALA A 431 -13.63 -5.50 32.87
N GLU A 432 -13.73 -6.84 32.93
CA GLU A 432 -14.94 -7.50 33.39
C GLU A 432 -15.14 -7.31 34.92
N ALA A 433 -14.07 -7.33 35.70
CA ALA A 433 -14.16 -7.01 37.13
C ALA A 433 -14.62 -5.57 37.35
N GLU A 434 -14.10 -4.60 36.59
CA GLU A 434 -14.53 -3.21 36.61
C GLU A 434 -16.02 -3.05 36.19
N ASN A 435 -16.44 -3.71 35.11
CA ASN A 435 -17.83 -3.71 34.62
C ASN A 435 -18.82 -4.23 35.67
N ARG A 436 -18.42 -5.24 36.44
CA ARG A 436 -19.21 -5.77 37.54
C ARG A 436 -19.07 -4.98 38.85
N HIS A 437 -18.29 -3.90 38.85
CA HIS A 437 -17.99 -3.08 40.03
C HIS A 437 -17.38 -3.89 41.19
N ILE A 438 -16.54 -4.88 40.86
CA ILE A 438 -15.86 -5.73 41.80
C ILE A 438 -14.55 -5.04 42.20
N SER A 439 -14.37 -4.78 43.52
CA SER A 439 -13.07 -4.26 44.03
C SER A 439 -12.03 -5.38 44.00
N HIS A 440 -10.91 -5.12 43.37
CA HIS A 440 -9.75 -6.03 43.28
C HIS A 440 -8.50 -5.37 43.84
N GLU A 441 -8.59 -4.90 45.09
CA GLU A 441 -7.42 -4.32 45.79
C GLU A 441 -6.24 -5.29 45.82
N GLU A 442 -5.03 -4.75 45.69
CA GLU A 442 -3.78 -5.52 45.73
C GLU A 442 -3.67 -6.30 47.08
N ARG A 443 -3.80 -7.65 47.01
CA ARG A 443 -3.67 -8.58 48.15
C ARG A 443 -2.49 -9.52 48.00
N HIS A 444 -1.75 -9.41 46.90
CA HIS A 444 -0.67 -10.33 46.55
C HIS A 444 0.70 -9.79 47.08
N SER A 445 1.60 -10.74 47.40
CA SER A 445 3.02 -10.47 47.59
C SER A 445 3.73 -10.34 46.23
N SER A 446 5.01 -10.57 46.12
CA SER A 446 5.71 -10.50 44.84
C SER A 446 5.11 -11.42 43.78
N VAL A 447 4.79 -10.87 42.61
CA VAL A 447 4.29 -11.62 41.45
C VAL A 447 5.47 -12.13 40.63
N SER A 448 5.47 -13.41 40.28
CA SER A 448 6.44 -14.02 39.38
C SER A 448 5.76 -14.32 38.03
N TYR A 449 6.18 -13.62 36.98
CA TYR A 449 5.71 -13.86 35.62
C TYR A 449 6.58 -14.92 34.92
N ILE A 450 5.94 -15.93 34.37
CA ILE A 450 6.60 -16.97 33.57
C ILE A 450 6.18 -16.75 32.12
N VAL A 451 7.13 -16.29 31.31
CA VAL A 451 6.89 -15.90 29.92
C VAL A 451 6.19 -17.03 29.16
N ALA A 452 5.10 -16.70 28.48
CA ALA A 452 4.26 -17.59 27.67
C ALA A 452 3.49 -18.69 28.43
N HIS A 453 3.57 -18.76 29.77
CA HIS A 453 2.91 -19.81 30.55
C HIS A 453 1.85 -19.28 31.52
N GLY A 454 2.16 -18.27 32.32
CA GLY A 454 1.21 -17.74 33.30
C GLY A 454 1.87 -16.93 34.41
N ILE A 455 1.09 -16.67 35.45
CA ILE A 455 1.47 -15.89 36.61
C ILE A 455 1.39 -16.76 37.85
N ALA A 456 2.42 -16.71 38.70
CA ALA A 456 2.42 -17.30 40.02
C ALA A 456 2.63 -16.20 41.09
N SER A 457 1.83 -16.24 42.14
CA SER A 457 1.93 -15.33 43.27
C SER A 457 1.53 -16.02 44.59
N SER A 458 1.59 -15.31 45.69
CA SER A 458 1.03 -15.71 46.98
C SER A 458 0.03 -14.68 47.45
N VAL A 459 -1.19 -15.10 47.72
CA VAL A 459 -2.30 -14.28 48.25
C VAL A 459 -2.68 -14.84 49.60
N ASP A 460 -2.65 -14.02 50.65
CA ASP A 460 -2.92 -14.41 52.05
C ASP A 460 -2.10 -15.63 52.54
N GLY A 461 -0.89 -15.80 51.99
CA GLY A 461 0.02 -16.90 52.33
C GLY A 461 -0.22 -18.18 51.57
N GLU A 462 -1.22 -18.25 50.69
CA GLU A 462 -1.51 -19.38 49.83
C GLU A 462 -0.96 -19.14 48.40
N LYS A 463 -0.31 -20.14 47.82
CA LYS A 463 0.18 -20.06 46.44
C LYS A 463 -0.98 -20.04 45.49
N VAL A 464 -1.04 -18.98 44.63
CA VAL A 464 -2.06 -18.83 43.61
C VAL A 464 -1.38 -18.75 42.24
N VAL A 465 -1.91 -19.47 41.26
CA VAL A 465 -1.41 -19.48 39.88
C VAL A 465 -2.56 -19.27 38.91
N ILE A 466 -2.29 -18.49 37.86
CA ILE A 466 -3.22 -18.25 36.76
C ILE A 466 -2.48 -18.38 35.45
N GLY A 467 -3.05 -19.11 34.48
CA GLY A 467 -2.37 -19.31 33.20
C GLY A 467 -3.01 -20.38 32.31
N SER A 468 -2.20 -20.89 31.37
CA SER A 468 -2.61 -21.93 30.42
C SER A 468 -2.83 -23.29 31.09
N HIS A 469 -3.48 -24.22 30.39
CA HIS A 469 -3.66 -25.62 30.84
C HIS A 469 -2.33 -26.25 31.21
N HIS A 470 -1.34 -26.15 30.29
CA HIS A 470 0.00 -26.69 30.50
C HIS A 470 0.63 -26.16 31.79
N PHE A 471 0.60 -24.83 31.98
CA PHE A 471 1.18 -24.21 33.16
C PHE A 471 0.54 -24.69 34.46
N VAL A 472 -0.80 -24.72 34.54
CA VAL A 472 -1.51 -25.04 35.78
C VAL A 472 -1.45 -26.54 36.10
N PHE A 473 -1.63 -27.43 35.10
CA PHE A 473 -1.75 -28.87 35.35
C PHE A 473 -0.44 -29.63 35.14
N GLU A 474 0.45 -29.21 34.26
CA GLU A 474 1.68 -29.94 33.95
C GLU A 474 2.89 -29.37 34.70
N ASP A 475 3.08 -28.06 34.71
CA ASP A 475 4.20 -27.41 35.40
C ASP A 475 3.92 -27.33 36.90
N GLU A 476 2.78 -26.75 37.29
CA GLU A 476 2.41 -26.50 38.68
C GLU A 476 1.68 -27.70 39.35
N LYS A 477 1.31 -28.73 38.56
CA LYS A 477 0.69 -29.98 39.01
C LYS A 477 -0.56 -29.80 39.87
N CYS A 478 -1.35 -28.74 39.58
CA CYS A 478 -2.62 -28.55 40.24
C CYS A 478 -3.62 -29.65 39.89
N VAL A 479 -4.56 -29.89 40.78
CA VAL A 479 -5.57 -30.96 40.60
C VAL A 479 -6.97 -30.35 40.49
N ILE A 480 -7.87 -31.06 39.79
CA ILE A 480 -9.30 -30.72 39.75
C ILE A 480 -9.94 -31.19 41.06
N PRO A 481 -10.84 -30.40 41.69
CA PRO A 481 -11.56 -30.85 42.89
C PRO A 481 -12.33 -32.15 42.66
N ALA A 482 -12.24 -33.07 43.60
CA ALA A 482 -12.84 -34.41 43.50
C ALA A 482 -14.37 -34.33 43.29
N GLY A 483 -14.87 -34.98 42.23
CA GLY A 483 -16.30 -34.97 41.86
C GLY A 483 -16.73 -33.82 40.95
N GLU A 484 -15.80 -33.00 40.49
CA GLU A 484 -16.08 -31.90 39.54
C GLU A 484 -15.43 -32.14 38.15
N GLU A 485 -14.94 -33.36 37.89
CA GLU A 485 -14.31 -33.71 36.61
C GLU A 485 -15.27 -33.56 35.42
N GLU A 486 -16.53 -34.01 35.60
CA GLU A 486 -17.59 -33.86 34.56
C GLU A 486 -17.88 -32.40 34.25
N LYS A 487 -17.86 -31.52 35.27
CA LYS A 487 -18.01 -30.07 35.09
C LYS A 487 -16.85 -29.46 34.31
N PHE A 488 -15.62 -29.94 34.56
CA PHE A 488 -14.42 -29.52 33.83
C PHE A 488 -14.47 -29.96 32.36
N GLU A 489 -14.90 -31.18 32.07
CA GLU A 489 -15.03 -31.70 30.72
C GLU A 489 -16.16 -31.02 29.93
N SER A 490 -17.17 -30.49 30.61
CA SER A 490 -18.32 -29.79 30.01
C SER A 490 -18.05 -28.32 29.71
N LEU A 491 -16.85 -27.79 29.94
CA LEU A 491 -16.50 -26.39 29.62
C LEU A 491 -16.68 -26.12 28.12
N PRO A 492 -17.25 -24.95 27.75
CA PRO A 492 -17.51 -24.59 26.36
C PRO A 492 -16.24 -24.64 25.51
N ALA A 493 -16.30 -25.35 24.38
CA ALA A 493 -15.14 -25.58 23.51
C ALA A 493 -14.74 -24.36 22.68
N GLU A 494 -15.68 -23.44 22.47
CA GLU A 494 -15.51 -22.25 21.64
C GLU A 494 -14.68 -21.18 22.32
N TYR A 495 -14.48 -21.22 23.64
CA TYR A 495 -13.76 -20.19 24.39
C TYR A 495 -12.32 -20.61 24.69
N SER A 496 -11.43 -19.65 24.75
CA SER A 496 -10.10 -19.82 25.33
C SER A 496 -10.24 -19.87 26.86
N HIS A 497 -9.55 -20.83 27.50
CA HIS A 497 -9.64 -21.03 28.93
C HIS A 497 -8.40 -20.51 29.63
N LEU A 498 -8.61 -19.67 30.65
CA LEU A 498 -7.60 -19.22 31.59
C LEU A 498 -7.87 -19.89 32.95
N TYR A 499 -6.95 -20.71 33.41
CA TYR A 499 -7.11 -21.55 34.60
C TYR A 499 -6.53 -20.82 35.81
N LEU A 500 -7.35 -20.72 36.89
CA LEU A 500 -6.98 -20.15 38.17
C LEU A 500 -6.95 -21.25 39.22
N ALA A 501 -5.83 -21.45 39.87
CA ALA A 501 -5.70 -22.44 40.96
C ALA A 501 -5.14 -21.79 42.22
N ALA A 502 -5.62 -22.24 43.37
CA ALA A 502 -5.18 -21.78 44.70
C ALA A 502 -4.84 -23.00 45.55
N GLY A 503 -3.69 -22.97 46.26
CA GLY A 503 -3.24 -24.09 47.11
C GLY A 503 -3.02 -25.41 46.36
N GLY A 504 -2.75 -25.35 45.04
CA GLY A 504 -2.57 -26.54 44.20
C GLY A 504 -3.86 -27.20 43.71
N VAL A 505 -5.02 -26.56 43.92
CA VAL A 505 -6.34 -27.03 43.46
C VAL A 505 -6.97 -26.03 42.54
N LEU A 506 -7.62 -26.48 41.46
CA LEU A 506 -8.35 -25.63 40.54
C LEU A 506 -9.46 -24.88 41.28
N ALA A 507 -9.43 -23.55 41.23
CA ALA A 507 -10.40 -22.67 41.89
C ALA A 507 -11.43 -22.10 40.92
N ALA A 508 -11.02 -21.77 39.68
CA ALA A 508 -11.94 -21.34 38.65
C ALA A 508 -11.33 -21.51 37.23
N VAL A 509 -12.22 -21.53 36.24
CA VAL A 509 -11.84 -21.40 34.83
C VAL A 509 -12.54 -20.17 34.28
N ILE A 510 -11.75 -19.22 33.77
CA ILE A 510 -12.26 -18.03 33.11
C ILE A 510 -12.33 -18.31 31.62
N CYS A 511 -13.53 -18.32 31.09
CA CYS A 511 -13.79 -18.52 29.67
C CYS A 511 -13.69 -17.18 28.95
N ILE A 512 -12.74 -17.06 28.04
CA ILE A 512 -12.48 -15.83 27.29
C ILE A 512 -12.88 -16.03 25.84
N GLU A 513 -13.75 -15.17 25.36
CA GLU A 513 -14.20 -15.10 23.98
C GLU A 513 -13.41 -14.01 23.27
N ASP A 514 -12.82 -14.33 22.11
CA ASP A 514 -12.32 -13.33 21.14
C ASP A 514 -13.28 -13.35 19.93
N PRO A 515 -14.21 -12.39 19.84
CA PRO A 515 -15.31 -12.45 18.89
C PRO A 515 -14.79 -12.46 17.45
N LEU A 516 -15.29 -13.40 16.66
CA LEU A 516 -15.06 -13.44 15.22
C LEU A 516 -15.65 -12.18 14.56
N ARG A 517 -14.98 -11.69 13.54
CA ARG A 517 -15.55 -10.66 12.66
C ARG A 517 -16.76 -11.23 11.93
N ALA A 518 -17.83 -10.46 11.90
CA ALA A 518 -19.09 -10.90 11.29
C ALA A 518 -18.94 -11.28 9.81
N GLU A 519 -18.04 -10.62 9.12
CA GLU A 519 -17.74 -10.81 7.71
C GLU A 519 -16.75 -11.95 7.41
N ALA A 520 -16.11 -12.55 8.41
CA ALA A 520 -15.00 -13.52 8.19
C ALA A 520 -15.40 -14.69 7.30
N ALA A 521 -16.54 -15.33 7.57
CA ALA A 521 -17.03 -16.47 6.77
C ALA A 521 -17.39 -16.06 5.34
N ASP A 522 -17.97 -14.86 5.15
CA ASP A 522 -18.34 -14.35 3.83
C ASP A 522 -17.10 -14.05 3.00
N VAL A 523 -16.08 -13.45 3.61
CA VAL A 523 -14.80 -13.15 2.95
C VAL A 523 -14.08 -14.43 2.57
N VAL A 524 -14.03 -15.44 3.42
CA VAL A 524 -13.43 -16.75 3.10
C VAL A 524 -14.12 -17.39 1.88
N ARG A 525 -15.46 -17.37 1.83
CA ARG A 525 -16.22 -17.83 0.66
C ARG A 525 -15.92 -16.99 -0.59
N GLY A 526 -15.84 -15.68 -0.43
CA GLY A 526 -15.49 -14.73 -1.49
C GLY A 526 -14.09 -14.98 -2.07
N LEU A 527 -13.08 -15.18 -1.22
CA LEU A 527 -11.71 -15.49 -1.66
C LEU A 527 -11.64 -16.79 -2.45
N ARG A 528 -12.38 -17.82 -2.02
CA ARG A 528 -12.51 -19.08 -2.76
C ARG A 528 -13.09 -18.87 -4.17
N SER A 529 -14.12 -18.04 -4.30
CA SER A 529 -14.73 -17.70 -5.60
C SER A 529 -13.78 -16.88 -6.50
N HIS A 530 -12.79 -16.20 -5.91
CA HIS A 530 -11.77 -15.42 -6.62
C HIS A 530 -10.47 -16.20 -6.86
N GLY A 531 -10.49 -17.54 -6.75
CA GLY A 531 -9.43 -18.42 -7.23
C GLY A 531 -8.41 -18.86 -6.17
N PHE A 532 -8.64 -18.61 -4.88
CA PHE A 532 -7.86 -19.28 -3.85
C PHE A 532 -8.33 -20.73 -3.70
N THR A 533 -7.39 -21.65 -3.77
CA THR A 533 -7.65 -23.11 -3.72
C THR A 533 -7.41 -23.68 -2.34
N LYS A 534 -6.61 -23.00 -1.51
CA LYS A 534 -6.26 -23.42 -0.16
C LYS A 534 -6.33 -22.23 0.81
N LEU A 535 -7.21 -22.33 1.80
CA LEU A 535 -7.39 -21.32 2.86
C LEU A 535 -7.05 -21.98 4.19
N VAL A 536 -6.07 -21.43 4.90
CA VAL A 536 -5.48 -22.01 6.11
C VAL A 536 -5.60 -21.03 7.26
N MET A 537 -5.94 -21.52 8.45
CA MET A 537 -5.90 -20.73 9.68
C MET A 537 -4.79 -21.25 10.59
N MET A 538 -4.01 -20.36 11.17
CA MET A 538 -3.01 -20.67 12.18
C MET A 538 -3.26 -19.89 13.46
N THR A 539 -3.11 -20.53 14.60
CA THR A 539 -3.34 -19.92 15.91
C THR A 539 -2.47 -20.56 16.99
N GLY A 540 -2.10 -19.76 18.00
CA GLY A 540 -1.50 -20.27 19.23
C GLY A 540 -2.51 -20.90 20.20
N ASP A 541 -3.82 -20.86 19.90
CA ASP A 541 -4.85 -21.45 20.77
C ASP A 541 -4.84 -22.96 20.73
N SER A 542 -5.56 -23.56 21.71
CA SER A 542 -5.77 -25.00 21.78
C SER A 542 -6.48 -25.56 20.56
N ASP A 543 -6.23 -26.83 20.24
CA ASP A 543 -6.87 -27.53 19.12
C ASP A 543 -8.41 -27.46 19.15
N ARG A 544 -8.98 -27.54 20.35
CA ARG A 544 -10.43 -27.47 20.56
C ARG A 544 -11.03 -26.15 20.08
N THR A 545 -10.42 -25.02 20.46
CA THR A 545 -10.84 -23.68 20.05
C THR A 545 -10.57 -23.45 18.57
N ALA A 546 -9.40 -23.83 18.09
CA ALA A 546 -9.00 -23.69 16.69
C ALA A 546 -9.98 -24.41 15.75
N LYS A 547 -10.36 -25.64 16.09
CA LYS A 547 -11.33 -26.46 15.33
C LYS A 547 -12.69 -25.81 15.25
N SER A 548 -13.19 -25.25 16.36
CA SER A 548 -14.48 -24.55 16.40
C SER A 548 -14.49 -23.33 15.49
N VAL A 549 -13.45 -22.51 15.58
CA VAL A 549 -13.29 -21.29 14.74
C VAL A 549 -13.13 -21.65 13.27
N ALA A 550 -12.29 -22.63 12.95
CA ALA A 550 -12.08 -23.10 11.57
C ALA A 550 -13.38 -23.58 10.92
N ALA A 551 -14.21 -24.29 11.65
CA ALA A 551 -15.52 -24.74 11.18
C ALA A 551 -16.49 -23.57 10.96
N ALA A 552 -16.50 -22.57 11.85
CA ALA A 552 -17.34 -21.38 11.75
C ALA A 552 -16.96 -20.49 10.55
N VAL A 553 -15.67 -20.32 10.29
CA VAL A 553 -15.15 -19.48 9.20
C VAL A 553 -15.15 -20.22 7.85
N GLY A 554 -14.99 -21.55 7.86
CA GLY A 554 -15.02 -22.39 6.67
C GLY A 554 -13.67 -22.46 5.92
N VAL A 555 -12.55 -22.45 6.64
CA VAL A 555 -11.21 -22.70 6.09
C VAL A 555 -10.99 -24.17 5.77
N ASP A 556 -10.01 -24.49 4.92
CA ASP A 556 -9.72 -25.86 4.48
C ASP A 556 -8.87 -26.63 5.50
N GLU A 557 -7.91 -25.94 6.11
CA GLU A 557 -7.00 -26.50 7.09
C GLU A 557 -6.84 -25.53 8.26
N TYR A 558 -6.57 -26.06 9.45
CA TYR A 558 -6.18 -25.23 10.59
C TYR A 558 -5.01 -25.87 11.34
N TYR A 559 -4.22 -25.05 11.98
CA TYR A 559 -3.10 -25.44 12.83
C TYR A 559 -3.23 -24.71 14.17
N SER A 560 -3.25 -25.48 15.25
CA SER A 560 -3.34 -25.02 16.64
C SER A 560 -1.98 -25.06 17.33
N GLU A 561 -1.84 -24.34 18.43
CA GLU A 561 -0.62 -24.29 19.25
C GLU A 561 0.65 -23.96 18.47
N VAL A 562 0.52 -23.10 17.44
CA VAL A 562 1.58 -22.79 16.47
C VAL A 562 2.44 -21.66 17.01
N LEU A 563 3.76 -21.87 17.02
CA LEU A 563 4.74 -20.82 17.30
C LEU A 563 4.99 -19.94 16.05
N PRO A 564 5.51 -18.71 16.23
CA PRO A 564 5.82 -17.82 15.10
C PRO A 564 6.73 -18.45 14.03
N GLU A 565 7.72 -19.23 14.45
CA GLU A 565 8.64 -19.94 13.54
C GLU A 565 7.95 -21.03 12.71
N ASP A 566 6.96 -21.72 13.30
CA ASP A 566 6.21 -22.77 12.61
C ASP A 566 5.36 -22.20 11.48
N LYS A 567 4.81 -20.98 11.64
CA LYS A 567 4.10 -20.26 10.58
C LYS A 567 5.00 -20.03 9.36
N ALA A 568 6.22 -19.51 9.58
CA ALA A 568 7.19 -19.31 8.52
C ALA A 568 7.63 -20.64 7.86
N ASN A 569 7.85 -21.69 8.67
CA ASN A 569 8.19 -23.04 8.17
C ASN A 569 7.07 -23.65 7.33
N PHE A 570 5.80 -23.39 7.67
CA PHE A 570 4.67 -23.81 6.86
C PHE A 570 4.71 -23.14 5.48
N ILE A 571 4.92 -21.82 5.42
CA ILE A 571 5.00 -21.06 4.15
C ILE A 571 6.13 -21.60 3.27
N ARG A 572 7.31 -21.88 3.84
CA ARG A 572 8.42 -22.51 3.08
C ARG A 572 8.04 -23.85 2.47
N ARG A 573 7.34 -24.69 3.22
CA ARG A 573 6.87 -26.01 2.69
C ARG A 573 5.87 -25.84 1.55
N GLU A 574 4.98 -24.86 1.64
CA GLU A 574 4.05 -24.55 0.55
C GLU A 574 4.79 -24.03 -0.70
N HIS A 575 5.83 -23.18 -0.52
CA HIS A 575 6.70 -22.75 -1.62
C HIS A 575 7.46 -23.91 -2.26
N GLU A 576 7.99 -24.86 -1.45
CA GLU A 576 8.62 -26.08 -1.95
C GLU A 576 7.64 -26.97 -2.74
N ALA A 577 6.36 -26.93 -2.39
CA ALA A 577 5.28 -27.56 -3.15
C ALA A 577 4.86 -26.80 -4.41
N GLY A 578 5.51 -25.66 -4.72
CA GLY A 578 5.24 -24.82 -5.89
C GLY A 578 4.04 -23.92 -5.77
N ARG A 579 3.52 -23.69 -4.57
CA ARG A 579 2.38 -22.81 -4.31
C ARG A 579 2.83 -21.37 -4.07
N ARG A 580 1.94 -20.44 -4.36
CA ARG A 580 2.10 -19.01 -4.03
C ARG A 580 1.23 -18.65 -2.85
N VAL A 581 1.87 -18.15 -1.80
CA VAL A 581 1.26 -17.96 -0.49
C VAL A 581 1.21 -16.49 -0.13
N ILE A 582 0.02 -16.02 0.27
CA ILE A 582 -0.10 -14.74 0.98
C ILE A 582 -0.40 -15.01 2.46
N MET A 583 0.21 -14.23 3.34
CA MET A 583 0.01 -14.30 4.79
C MET A 583 -0.71 -13.06 5.27
N LEU A 584 -1.77 -13.27 6.06
CA LEU A 584 -2.52 -12.21 6.71
C LEU A 584 -2.33 -12.31 8.22
N GLY A 585 -1.81 -11.25 8.84
CA GLY A 585 -1.55 -11.20 10.28
C GLY A 585 -1.70 -9.80 10.87
N ASP A 586 -1.79 -9.72 12.20
CA ASP A 586 -1.95 -8.47 12.94
C ASP A 586 -0.64 -7.91 13.49
N GLY A 587 0.42 -8.72 13.53
CA GLY A 587 1.39 -8.35 14.39
C GLY A 587 2.83 -8.73 14.48
N VAL A 588 3.28 -8.46 15.66
CA VAL A 588 4.66 -8.64 16.10
C VAL A 588 5.07 -10.11 15.98
N ASN A 589 4.15 -11.01 16.32
CA ASN A 589 4.41 -12.47 16.33
C ASN A 589 4.43 -13.06 14.91
N ASP A 590 3.81 -12.41 13.94
CA ASP A 590 3.69 -12.92 12.57
C ASP A 590 4.77 -12.40 11.62
N SER A 591 5.64 -11.49 12.11
CA SER A 591 6.69 -10.86 11.29
C SER A 591 7.54 -11.85 10.48
N PRO A 592 7.99 -13.00 11.02
CA PRO A 592 8.74 -13.99 10.23
C PRO A 592 7.90 -14.59 9.09
N ALA A 593 6.61 -14.89 9.35
CA ALA A 593 5.70 -15.46 8.36
C ALA A 593 5.28 -14.44 7.30
N LEU A 594 5.03 -13.17 7.70
CA LEU A 594 4.74 -12.08 6.77
C LEU A 594 5.89 -11.84 5.80
N SER A 595 7.14 -11.90 6.29
CA SER A 595 8.33 -11.72 5.45
C SER A 595 8.64 -12.92 4.54
N GLU A 596 8.25 -14.13 4.94
CA GLU A 596 8.49 -15.35 4.16
C GLU A 596 7.47 -15.53 3.03
N ALA A 597 6.26 -14.96 3.16
CA ALA A 597 5.19 -15.06 2.17
C ALA A 597 5.54 -14.31 0.86
N ASP A 598 4.92 -14.69 -0.27
CA ASP A 598 5.01 -13.93 -1.52
C ASP A 598 4.47 -12.50 -1.36
N ALA A 599 3.48 -12.32 -0.48
CA ALA A 599 3.05 -11.01 0.02
C ALA A 599 2.51 -11.15 1.46
N GLY A 600 3.10 -10.41 2.38
CA GLY A 600 2.61 -10.24 3.75
C GLY A 600 1.62 -9.10 3.83
N ILE A 601 0.45 -9.35 4.42
CA ILE A 601 -0.65 -8.38 4.55
C ILE A 601 -0.93 -8.11 6.02
N ALA A 602 -0.86 -6.84 6.44
CA ALA A 602 -1.26 -6.41 7.79
C ALA A 602 -2.56 -5.62 7.76
N ILE A 603 -3.40 -5.83 8.79
CA ILE A 603 -4.62 -5.06 9.02
C ILE A 603 -4.31 -3.87 9.93
N ARG A 604 -5.05 -2.75 9.78
CA ARG A 604 -4.82 -1.47 10.46
C ARG A 604 -4.78 -1.57 11.99
N ASP A 605 -5.59 -2.43 12.59
CA ASP A 605 -5.66 -2.60 14.04
C ASP A 605 -4.45 -3.36 14.61
N GLY A 606 -3.58 -3.91 13.73
CA GLY A 606 -2.32 -4.53 14.10
C GLY A 606 -1.26 -3.53 14.57
N ALA A 607 -0.25 -4.04 15.25
CA ALA A 607 0.88 -3.26 15.75
C ALA A 607 1.59 -2.49 14.63
N ALA A 608 2.19 -1.33 14.95
CA ALA A 608 2.94 -0.53 13.98
C ALA A 608 4.09 -1.32 13.35
N ILE A 609 4.68 -2.27 14.08
CA ILE A 609 5.72 -3.18 13.60
C ILE A 609 5.20 -4.08 12.47
N ALA A 610 3.98 -4.63 12.59
CA ALA A 610 3.40 -5.45 11.51
C ALA A 610 3.23 -4.65 10.22
N ARG A 611 2.81 -3.38 10.33
CA ARG A 611 2.69 -2.47 9.17
C ARG A 611 4.04 -2.13 8.54
N GLU A 612 5.09 -2.08 9.34
CA GLU A 612 6.46 -1.84 8.83
C GLU A 612 7.00 -3.07 8.08
N VAL A 613 6.76 -4.27 8.58
CA VAL A 613 7.22 -5.53 7.99
C VAL A 613 6.35 -5.93 6.81
N ALA A 614 5.03 -5.77 6.89
CA ALA A 614 4.11 -6.20 5.84
C ALA A 614 4.32 -5.44 4.52
N ASP A 615 4.15 -6.14 3.42
CA ASP A 615 4.24 -5.60 2.05
C ASP A 615 2.99 -4.82 1.64
N ILE A 616 1.86 -5.18 2.24
CA ILE A 616 0.56 -4.56 2.01
C ILE A 616 -0.10 -4.27 3.36
N THR A 617 -0.65 -3.08 3.50
CA THR A 617 -1.39 -2.70 4.72
C THR A 617 -2.83 -2.32 4.36
N ILE A 618 -3.79 -2.93 5.02
CA ILE A 618 -5.22 -2.64 4.88
C ILE A 618 -5.62 -1.67 5.99
N GLY A 619 -6.00 -0.45 5.62
CA GLY A 619 -6.42 0.61 6.54
C GLY A 619 -7.90 0.61 6.90
N ALA A 620 -8.70 -0.25 6.30
CA ALA A 620 -10.11 -0.44 6.62
C ALA A 620 -10.28 -1.44 7.77
N ASN A 621 -11.34 -1.26 8.58
CA ASN A 621 -11.65 -2.17 9.69
C ASN A 621 -12.51 -3.36 9.25
N ASP A 622 -12.52 -3.69 7.95
CA ASP A 622 -13.26 -4.82 7.41
C ASP A 622 -12.38 -5.72 6.54
N LEU A 623 -12.70 -7.00 6.53
CA LEU A 623 -11.99 -7.99 5.73
C LEU A 623 -12.41 -7.96 4.25
N TYR A 624 -13.51 -7.27 3.86
CA TYR A 624 -13.92 -7.15 2.45
C TYR A 624 -12.87 -6.46 1.60
N SER A 625 -12.02 -5.63 2.21
CA SER A 625 -10.87 -5.02 1.56
C SER A 625 -9.90 -6.03 0.94
N LEU A 626 -9.84 -7.28 1.45
CA LEU A 626 -9.07 -8.37 0.82
C LEU A 626 -9.64 -8.77 -0.53
N LEU A 627 -10.96 -8.86 -0.65
CA LEU A 627 -11.62 -9.16 -1.92
C LEU A 627 -11.36 -8.04 -2.92
N THR A 628 -11.44 -6.79 -2.45
CA THR A 628 -11.11 -5.60 -3.27
C THR A 628 -9.66 -5.63 -3.73
N LEU A 629 -8.71 -5.93 -2.84
CA LEU A 629 -7.29 -6.08 -3.18
C LEU A 629 -7.07 -7.18 -4.23
N ARG A 630 -7.67 -8.36 -4.05
CA ARG A 630 -7.58 -9.47 -5.02
C ARG A 630 -8.12 -9.06 -6.39
N ARG A 631 -9.31 -8.43 -6.44
CA ARG A 631 -9.93 -7.96 -7.68
C ARG A 631 -9.08 -6.89 -8.38
N LEU A 632 -8.55 -5.91 -7.64
CA LEU A 632 -7.65 -4.89 -8.16
C LEU A 632 -6.37 -5.51 -8.73
N SER A 633 -5.78 -6.45 -8.01
CA SER A 633 -4.56 -7.14 -8.43
C SER A 633 -4.77 -7.95 -9.71
N CYS A 634 -5.85 -8.71 -9.81
CA CYS A 634 -6.21 -9.44 -11.02
C CYS A 634 -6.48 -8.48 -12.20
N ALA A 635 -7.26 -7.42 -11.98
CA ALA A 635 -7.55 -6.42 -13.02
C ALA A 635 -6.30 -5.68 -13.50
N LEU A 636 -5.32 -5.42 -12.61
CA LEU A 636 -4.02 -4.87 -12.97
C LEU A 636 -3.26 -5.82 -13.90
N MET A 637 -3.17 -7.10 -13.55
CA MET A 637 -2.47 -8.10 -14.37
C MET A 637 -3.13 -8.27 -15.73
N ASP A 638 -4.46 -8.30 -15.80
CA ASP A 638 -5.21 -8.32 -17.05
C ASP A 638 -4.96 -7.07 -17.91
N ARG A 639 -4.87 -5.89 -17.27
CA ARG A 639 -4.50 -4.64 -17.95
C ARG A 639 -3.10 -4.71 -18.53
N ILE A 640 -2.12 -5.20 -17.78
CA ILE A 640 -0.73 -5.37 -18.22
C ILE A 640 -0.67 -6.34 -19.40
N HIS A 641 -1.28 -7.52 -19.31
CA HIS A 641 -1.31 -8.50 -20.39
C HIS A 641 -2.01 -7.98 -21.64
N THR A 642 -3.11 -7.25 -21.46
CA THR A 642 -3.84 -6.64 -22.58
C THR A 642 -3.01 -5.55 -23.26
N ASN A 643 -2.35 -4.68 -22.50
CA ASN A 643 -1.46 -3.66 -23.04
C ASN A 643 -0.32 -4.31 -23.82
N TYR A 644 0.33 -5.33 -23.26
CA TYR A 644 1.40 -6.10 -23.91
C TYR A 644 0.96 -6.64 -25.27
N ARG A 645 -0.15 -7.38 -25.32
CA ARG A 645 -0.69 -7.97 -26.56
C ARG A 645 -1.03 -6.91 -27.61
N ASN A 646 -1.66 -5.83 -27.16
CA ASN A 646 -2.08 -4.74 -28.05
C ASN A 646 -0.90 -3.95 -28.61
N ILE A 647 0.15 -3.68 -27.78
CA ILE A 647 1.38 -2.99 -28.23
C ILE A 647 2.09 -3.84 -29.29
N ILE A 648 2.27 -5.13 -29.03
CA ILE A 648 2.90 -6.03 -30.00
C ILE A 648 2.10 -6.08 -31.31
N GLY A 649 0.80 -6.29 -31.22
CA GLY A 649 -0.07 -6.38 -32.42
C GLY A 649 -0.06 -5.10 -33.25
N PHE A 650 -0.20 -3.94 -32.62
CA PHE A 650 -0.21 -2.66 -33.30
C PHE A 650 1.14 -2.33 -33.96
N ASN A 651 2.24 -2.53 -33.24
CA ASN A 651 3.59 -2.29 -33.75
C ASN A 651 3.92 -3.23 -34.90
N PHE A 652 3.55 -4.51 -34.81
CA PHE A 652 3.70 -5.47 -35.90
C PHE A 652 2.92 -5.03 -37.13
N MET A 653 1.69 -4.55 -36.97
CA MET A 653 0.87 -4.01 -38.09
C MET A 653 1.56 -2.79 -38.74
N LEU A 654 2.10 -1.85 -37.94
CA LEU A 654 2.83 -0.69 -38.46
C LEU A 654 4.08 -1.11 -39.26
N ILE A 655 4.82 -2.11 -38.79
CA ILE A 655 5.97 -2.65 -39.49
C ILE A 655 5.54 -3.24 -40.85
N CYS A 656 4.48 -4.07 -40.89
CA CYS A 656 3.95 -4.67 -42.14
C CYS A 656 3.54 -3.59 -43.14
N LEU A 657 2.81 -2.55 -42.71
CA LEU A 657 2.39 -1.44 -43.57
C LEU A 657 3.58 -0.61 -44.09
N GLY A 658 4.61 -0.41 -43.24
CA GLY A 658 5.84 0.26 -43.63
C GLY A 658 6.67 -0.52 -44.64
N VAL A 659 6.82 -1.84 -44.43
CA VAL A 659 7.51 -2.74 -45.37
C VAL A 659 6.75 -2.85 -46.72
N ALA A 660 5.43 -2.88 -46.69
CA ALA A 660 4.62 -2.80 -47.88
C ALA A 660 4.80 -1.47 -48.65
N GLY A 661 5.33 -0.43 -48.00
CA GLY A 661 5.52 0.90 -48.59
C GLY A 661 4.28 1.79 -48.54
N ILE A 662 3.25 1.38 -47.78
CA ILE A 662 2.01 2.12 -47.56
C ILE A 662 2.24 3.32 -46.63
N LEU A 663 3.01 3.09 -45.55
CA LEU A 663 3.33 4.12 -44.55
C LEU A 663 4.78 4.60 -44.69
N PRO A 664 5.02 5.92 -44.84
CA PRO A 664 6.37 6.50 -44.72
C PRO A 664 6.92 6.33 -43.29
N PRO A 665 8.25 6.25 -43.12
CA PRO A 665 8.90 6.07 -41.81
C PRO A 665 8.49 7.10 -40.76
N ALA A 666 8.39 8.38 -41.13
CA ALA A 666 7.95 9.44 -40.22
C ALA A 666 6.49 9.29 -39.76
N THR A 667 5.61 8.80 -40.63
CA THR A 667 4.20 8.52 -40.28
C THR A 667 4.09 7.31 -39.35
N SER A 668 4.88 6.25 -39.59
CA SER A 668 4.96 5.10 -38.70
C SER A 668 5.42 5.51 -37.29
N ALA A 669 6.47 6.33 -37.19
CA ALA A 669 6.95 6.87 -35.92
C ALA A 669 5.89 7.75 -35.21
N LEU A 670 5.17 8.59 -35.95
CA LEU A 670 4.09 9.40 -35.37
C LEU A 670 2.96 8.55 -34.80
N LEU A 671 2.50 7.56 -35.57
CA LEU A 671 1.44 6.63 -35.13
C LEU A 671 1.88 5.79 -33.96
N HIS A 672 3.12 5.31 -33.96
CA HIS A 672 3.71 4.59 -32.83
C HIS A 672 3.70 5.43 -31.55
N ASN A 673 4.20 6.67 -31.58
CA ASN A 673 4.22 7.55 -30.41
C ASN A 673 2.80 7.93 -29.95
N ALA A 674 1.87 8.19 -30.87
CA ALA A 674 0.47 8.47 -30.53
C ALA A 674 -0.19 7.26 -29.85
N TYR A 675 0.12 6.05 -30.33
CA TYR A 675 -0.39 4.83 -29.72
C TYR A 675 0.22 4.55 -28.34
N THR A 676 1.53 4.74 -28.17
CA THR A 676 2.22 4.66 -26.88
C THR A 676 1.57 5.59 -25.86
N LEU A 677 1.32 6.83 -26.23
CA LEU A 677 0.61 7.79 -25.37
C LEU A 677 -0.82 7.32 -25.06
N THR A 678 -1.54 6.78 -26.02
CA THR A 678 -2.91 6.28 -25.82
C THR A 678 -2.94 5.12 -24.81
N VAL A 679 -2.02 4.17 -24.94
CA VAL A 679 -1.91 3.03 -24.01
C VAL A 679 -1.50 3.51 -22.61
N SER A 680 -0.57 4.47 -22.52
CA SER A 680 -0.15 5.05 -21.25
C SER A 680 -1.29 5.79 -20.54
N LEU A 681 -2.07 6.60 -21.27
CA LEU A 681 -3.25 7.28 -20.73
C LEU A 681 -4.34 6.28 -20.30
N ARG A 682 -4.55 5.22 -21.08
CA ARG A 682 -5.45 4.13 -20.70
C ARG A 682 -4.98 3.43 -19.41
N SER A 683 -3.68 3.25 -19.24
CA SER A 683 -3.08 2.66 -18.04
C SER A 683 -3.33 3.47 -16.77
N MET A 684 -3.60 4.79 -16.90
CA MET A 684 -3.97 5.68 -15.80
C MET A 684 -5.46 5.64 -15.43
N THR A 685 -6.31 4.97 -16.22
CA THR A 685 -7.74 4.87 -15.91
C THR A 685 -8.01 3.86 -14.83
N ARG A 686 -9.14 4.00 -14.13
CA ARG A 686 -9.57 3.05 -13.09
C ARG A 686 -9.57 1.61 -13.59
N LEU A 687 -9.20 0.69 -12.72
CA LEU A 687 -9.17 -0.74 -12.96
C LEU A 687 -10.55 -1.37 -12.74
N LEU A 688 -11.21 -0.96 -11.65
CA LEU A 688 -12.56 -1.45 -11.32
C LEU A 688 -13.64 -0.47 -11.79
N PRO A 689 -14.79 -0.95 -12.28
CA PRO A 689 -15.92 -0.12 -12.63
C PRO A 689 -16.57 0.52 -11.39
N PRO A 690 -17.14 1.73 -11.48
CA PRO A 690 -17.71 2.44 -10.32
C PRO A 690 -18.90 1.75 -9.65
N ALA A 691 -19.58 0.84 -10.33
CA ALA A 691 -20.80 0.16 -9.86
C ALA A 691 -20.54 -1.10 -9.02
N GLU A 692 -19.28 -1.48 -8.82
CA GLU A 692 -18.90 -2.67 -8.03
C GLU A 692 -18.32 -2.30 -6.66
N ILE A 693 -18.64 -1.09 -6.18
CA ILE A 693 -18.27 -0.58 -4.86
C ILE A 693 -19.53 -0.61 -3.98
N GLU A 694 -20.09 -1.80 -3.75
CA GLU A 694 -21.05 -2.06 -2.67
C GLU A 694 -20.48 -3.07 -1.69
#